data_4ed1b6b6e8211389521b8b9309e691f1
#
_entry.id   4ed1b6b6e8211389521b8b9309e691f1
#
_cell.length_a   1.000
_cell.length_b   1.000
_cell.length_c   1.000
_cell.angle_alpha   90.00
_cell.angle_beta   90.00
_cell.angle_gamma   90.00
#
_symmetry.space_group_name_H-M   'P 1'
#
loop_
_entity.id
_entity.type
_entity.pdbx_description
1 polymer ?
#
loop_
_entity_poly.entity_id
_entity_poly.type
_entity_poly.pdbx_seq_one_letter_code
_entity_poly.pdbx_strand_id
1 'polypeptide(L)'
;MTASPLLRFCTAPCVRMASLVRTVSRWQFPLVMGLVLAALGIGALPVPSAAAQSAPDGARASDATIAVALDDSSRATRRQATAILDEVRRITRSTHTLRRPDRLTRVVPPGAEGRSTLDALLRSDAQLVLGVGPRTALRLARRDSLSVPTVAAPLLAPSLQDVPRTPEARTAARLAYVGMPGLVRQNMALLRSLTPTTRPALLVPQSLLQAGTVRARRLRRRLNARADSGSTWSVVPVPAQAPAAQADAAETASPLDALPPETDAAYVLGSRMLSPTQQDRLFAGLNARQVPSVVHRGRDGVERGALATSYAPDPSPLPRRAALHAAELLRGTPAGSLAVGVTPSGPPVLNAATAERLGLSLSTDTRLSATVVGSGAAAPGDSLRYAGAVRRGVRENPTLRATRAGVEAQGAAVQVERADFLPQVRAQAGARTVAEEQAAASFGAQPQRSASGGLSVSQMLYSPSDHAELTAAKRRRAARTDALNRARKDVALRAGEAYVAALRARSVAATQRQNLSLARENLALARSRREAGQIGRRAVLRFRTQVTQARQAVLEARAQVRVAKTRLKRVLDRPLGDALRLASLSPRDSILALTERLFARHAHGAGARRRLGRVLAEEGLSNAPALQALDAQIAAAQQGLRGARQSYWAPELSLRGTLNSRVLEGGAGTQSLSLPNVGGGLPQPPETTWNVGVSLSLPLFTGLRRDGTVERARAEVQRLRARRHSARTRLAEQIRSRTEQATASYLGLREAEAATGTAEETLALVQQSYTAGVADVLDLI
;
A
#
# COMPACT_ATOMS: atom_id res chain seq x y z
N MET A 1 -62.04 -10.58 -24.11
CA MET A 1 -61.73 -11.98 -24.46
C MET A 1 -60.51 -12.37 -23.68
N THR A 2 -60.72 -13.21 -22.75
CA THR A 2 -60.04 -14.37 -22.19
C THR A 2 -58.73 -14.05 -21.48
N ALA A 3 -58.65 -14.05 -20.21
CA ALA A 3 -58.91 -15.03 -19.16
C ALA A 3 -57.55 -15.38 -18.46
N SER A 4 -57.56 -15.09 -17.19
CA SER A 4 -56.67 -15.68 -16.13
C SER A 4 -56.63 -17.23 -16.22
N PRO A 5 -55.92 -18.00 -15.38
CA PRO A 5 -55.40 -17.74 -14.02
C PRO A 5 -54.11 -18.48 -13.70
N LEU A 6 -53.47 -18.27 -12.57
CA LEU A 6 -53.23 -19.30 -11.55
C LEU A 6 -52.40 -18.74 -10.36
N LEU A 7 -53.15 -18.47 -9.32
CA LEU A 7 -52.73 -18.44 -7.93
C LEU A 7 -52.56 -19.88 -7.41
N ARG A 8 -51.66 -20.05 -6.44
CA ARG A 8 -51.67 -20.97 -5.28
C ARG A 8 -50.52 -21.96 -5.18
N PHE A 9 -50.10 -22.02 -3.92
CA PHE A 9 -49.21 -23.00 -3.21
C PHE A 9 -47.72 -22.58 -3.18
N CYS A 10 -47.13 -22.26 -2.01
CA CYS A 10 -47.13 -23.01 -0.76
C CYS A 10 -46.77 -22.12 0.44
N THR A 11 -47.58 -22.22 1.46
CA THR A 11 -47.24 -21.77 2.83
C THR A 11 -46.61 -22.93 3.60
N ALA A 12 -45.48 -22.61 4.30
CA ALA A 12 -44.89 -23.33 5.45
C ALA A 12 -44.27 -24.73 5.23
N PRO A 13 -43.24 -25.19 6.02
CA PRO A 13 -42.83 -24.64 7.29
C PRO A 13 -41.30 -24.47 7.45
N CYS A 14 -40.82 -23.39 7.98
CA CYS A 14 -39.49 -23.23 8.55
C CYS A 14 -39.58 -23.00 10.06
N VAL A 15 -40.04 -24.01 10.77
CA VAL A 15 -39.94 -24.11 12.24
C VAL A 15 -39.48 -25.51 12.56
N ARG A 16 -38.17 -25.77 12.48
CA ARG A 16 -37.43 -26.87 13.13
C ARG A 16 -36.00 -26.94 12.61
N MET A 17 -35.17 -25.95 12.97
CA MET A 17 -33.71 -26.05 12.98
C MET A 17 -33.08 -25.01 13.92
N ALA A 18 -33.64 -24.83 15.07
CA ALA A 18 -33.10 -23.97 16.14
C ALA A 18 -32.84 -24.75 17.45
N SER A 19 -32.52 -26.02 17.38
CA SER A 19 -32.24 -26.82 18.57
C SER A 19 -31.01 -27.74 18.54
N LEU A 20 -30.04 -27.45 17.64
CA LEU A 20 -28.83 -28.26 17.51
C LEU A 20 -27.49 -27.47 17.55
N VAL A 21 -27.50 -26.24 18.03
CA VAL A 21 -26.27 -25.43 18.26
C VAL A 21 -26.19 -24.93 19.72
N ARG A 22 -26.72 -25.67 20.67
CA ARG A 22 -26.61 -25.35 22.12
C ARG A 22 -25.98 -26.48 22.94
N THR A 23 -24.93 -27.18 22.46
CA THR A 23 -24.22 -28.16 23.28
C THR A 23 -22.76 -28.34 22.89
N VAL A 24 -22.02 -27.28 22.60
CA VAL A 24 -20.55 -27.30 22.58
C VAL A 24 -19.99 -25.94 23.03
N SER A 25 -20.21 -25.62 24.31
CA SER A 25 -19.44 -24.56 24.96
C SER A 25 -19.40 -24.77 26.48
N ARG A 26 -18.80 -25.87 26.90
CA ARG A 26 -18.33 -26.06 28.29
C ARG A 26 -17.35 -27.23 28.30
N TRP A 27 -16.09 -26.93 27.96
CA TRP A 27 -14.97 -27.71 28.53
C TRP A 27 -13.96 -26.69 29.03
N GLN A 28 -14.03 -26.54 30.36
CA GLN A 28 -13.01 -25.94 31.18
C GLN A 28 -11.80 -26.89 31.19
N PHE A 29 -10.66 -26.47 30.70
CA PHE A 29 -9.36 -26.97 31.11
C PHE A 29 -8.70 -25.87 31.94
N PRO A 30 -8.52 -26.09 33.22
CA PRO A 30 -7.21 -26.38 33.78
C PRO A 30 -7.33 -27.33 34.96
N LEU A 31 -6.62 -28.43 34.93
CA LEU A 31 -6.24 -29.28 36.13
C LEU A 31 -5.82 -30.70 35.75
N VAL A 32 -4.98 -30.88 34.75
CA VAL A 32 -4.36 -32.20 34.47
C VAL A 32 -2.86 -32.08 34.14
N MET A 33 -2.17 -31.01 34.51
CA MET A 33 -0.70 -30.94 34.37
C MET A 33 0.06 -30.92 35.69
N GLY A 34 -0.61 -31.33 36.76
CA GLY A 34 -0.03 -31.42 38.12
C GLY A 34 0.13 -32.84 38.72
N LEU A 35 -0.23 -33.89 37.98
CA LEU A 35 -0.31 -35.24 38.58
C LEU A 35 0.39 -36.38 37.80
N VAL A 36 1.23 -36.06 36.82
CA VAL A 36 2.03 -37.07 36.07
C VAL A 36 3.53 -37.00 36.39
N LEU A 37 3.97 -36.11 37.25
CA LEU A 37 5.38 -36.03 37.71
C LEU A 37 5.66 -36.66 39.06
N ALA A 38 4.71 -37.40 39.64
CA ALA A 38 4.87 -38.06 40.94
C ALA A 38 4.82 -39.59 40.92
N ALA A 39 4.82 -40.25 39.76
CA ALA A 39 4.67 -41.71 39.67
C ALA A 39 5.72 -42.45 38.83
N LEU A 40 6.90 -41.88 38.61
CA LEU A 40 8.05 -42.63 38.07
C LEU A 40 9.29 -42.35 38.93
N GLY A 41 9.30 -42.96 40.09
CA GLY A 41 10.51 -43.17 40.88
C GLY A 41 11.44 -44.15 40.16
N ILE A 42 12.43 -43.61 39.40
CA ILE A 42 13.57 -44.39 38.94
C ILE A 42 14.81 -43.76 39.58
N GLY A 43 15.45 -44.61 40.38
CA GLY A 43 16.58 -44.28 41.20
C GLY A 43 17.75 -43.66 40.41
N ALA A 44 18.35 -42.69 41.04
CA ALA A 44 19.62 -42.14 40.61
C ALA A 44 20.72 -43.17 40.66
N LEU A 45 21.14 -43.68 39.53
CA LEU A 45 22.44 -44.32 39.37
C LEU A 45 23.53 -43.24 39.32
N PRO A 46 24.62 -43.37 40.03
CA PRO A 46 25.70 -42.41 40.00
C PRO A 46 26.38 -42.43 38.63
N VAL A 47 26.33 -41.31 37.91
CA VAL A 47 27.17 -41.09 36.75
C VAL A 47 28.62 -40.94 37.24
N PRO A 48 29.59 -41.73 36.74
CA PRO A 48 30.98 -41.50 37.10
C PRO A 48 31.42 -40.12 36.62
N SER A 49 31.83 -39.29 37.53
CA SER A 49 32.52 -38.03 37.28
C SER A 49 33.72 -38.31 36.38
N ALA A 50 33.56 -37.99 35.07
CA ALA A 50 34.71 -37.88 34.21
C ALA A 50 35.58 -36.73 34.76
N ALA A 51 36.71 -37.11 35.32
CA ALA A 51 37.72 -36.18 35.76
C ALA A 51 37.93 -35.11 34.67
N ALA A 52 37.70 -33.86 35.05
CA ALA A 52 38.16 -32.72 34.25
C ALA A 52 39.64 -32.91 34.05
N GLN A 53 40.01 -33.36 32.85
CA GLN A 53 41.40 -33.21 32.40
C GLN A 53 41.61 -31.71 32.30
N SER A 54 42.35 -31.19 33.25
CA SER A 54 42.94 -29.87 33.24
C SER A 54 43.57 -29.62 31.88
N ALA A 55 42.96 -28.70 31.12
CA ALA A 55 43.58 -28.17 29.94
C ALA A 55 44.99 -27.65 30.34
N PRO A 56 46.03 -27.90 29.54
CA PRO A 56 47.34 -27.41 29.86
C PRO A 56 47.30 -25.89 29.96
N ASP A 57 47.68 -25.41 31.11
CA ASP A 57 47.84 -24.00 31.47
C ASP A 57 48.77 -23.32 30.45
N GLY A 58 48.32 -22.19 29.84
CA GLY A 58 49.23 -21.19 29.36
C GLY A 58 49.73 -21.26 27.91
N ALA A 59 48.93 -21.71 26.93
CA ALA A 59 49.21 -21.33 25.55
C ALA A 59 48.87 -19.84 25.36
N ARG A 60 49.87 -18.95 25.57
CA ARG A 60 49.78 -17.53 25.20
C ARG A 60 49.40 -17.46 23.72
N ALA A 61 48.29 -16.76 23.40
CA ALA A 61 47.85 -16.52 22.02
C ALA A 61 49.08 -15.98 21.23
N SER A 62 49.46 -16.67 20.15
CA SER A 62 50.60 -16.23 19.34
C SER A 62 50.22 -14.95 18.60
N ASP A 63 51.16 -14.00 18.53
CA ASP A 63 50.97 -12.78 17.74
C ASP A 63 50.96 -13.12 16.24
N ALA A 64 49.92 -12.75 15.52
CA ALA A 64 49.82 -12.92 14.09
C ALA A 64 49.75 -11.56 13.38
N THR A 65 50.73 -11.28 12.52
CA THR A 65 50.79 -10.04 11.73
C THR A 65 50.14 -10.24 10.36
N ILE A 66 49.13 -9.41 10.05
CA ILE A 66 48.39 -9.45 8.77
C ILE A 66 48.67 -8.19 7.95
N ALA A 67 49.18 -8.38 6.73
CA ALA A 67 49.28 -7.30 5.75
C ALA A 67 48.02 -7.23 4.88
N VAL A 68 47.55 -6.01 4.56
CA VAL A 68 46.32 -5.77 3.81
C VAL A 68 46.62 -4.98 2.54
N ALA A 69 46.29 -5.58 1.42
CA ALA A 69 46.39 -4.96 0.10
C ALA A 69 44.99 -4.58 -0.40
N LEU A 70 44.74 -3.28 -0.62
CA LEU A 70 43.44 -2.73 -1.01
C LEU A 70 43.42 -2.34 -2.49
N ASP A 71 42.32 -2.54 -3.19
CA ASP A 71 42.14 -2.07 -4.58
C ASP A 71 42.21 -0.55 -4.72
N ASP A 72 41.59 0.14 -3.76
CA ASP A 72 41.45 1.60 -3.74
C ASP A 72 41.22 2.11 -2.30
N SER A 73 41.23 3.42 -2.14
CA SER A 73 40.96 4.08 -0.86
C SER A 73 39.50 4.31 -0.55
N SER A 74 38.57 3.74 -1.35
CA SER A 74 37.15 3.95 -1.17
C SER A 74 36.64 3.44 0.18
N ARG A 75 35.57 4.11 0.67
CA ARG A 75 34.92 3.72 1.92
C ARG A 75 34.37 2.27 1.84
N ALA A 76 33.98 1.82 0.65
CA ALA A 76 33.45 0.48 0.41
C ALA A 76 34.56 -0.59 0.57
N THR A 77 35.73 -0.40 -0.06
CA THR A 77 36.88 -1.31 0.03
C THR A 77 37.42 -1.37 1.46
N ARG A 78 37.52 -0.23 2.14
CA ARG A 78 37.93 -0.18 3.55
C ARG A 78 36.94 -0.89 4.47
N ARG A 79 35.64 -0.68 4.31
CA ARG A 79 34.60 -1.40 5.08
C ARG A 79 34.68 -2.91 4.88
N GLN A 80 34.92 -3.36 3.65
CA GLN A 80 35.07 -4.79 3.37
C GLN A 80 36.29 -5.37 4.06
N ALA A 81 37.42 -4.68 4.03
CA ALA A 81 38.65 -5.11 4.73
C ALA A 81 38.42 -5.17 6.25
N THR A 82 37.80 -4.14 6.84
CA THR A 82 37.50 -4.12 8.27
C THR A 82 36.55 -5.27 8.65
N ALA A 83 35.49 -5.53 7.88
CA ALA A 83 34.59 -6.64 8.14
C ALA A 83 35.30 -8.02 8.09
N ILE A 84 36.25 -8.21 7.18
CA ILE A 84 37.02 -9.44 7.13
C ILE A 84 37.91 -9.55 8.38
N LEU A 85 38.62 -8.50 8.74
CA LEU A 85 39.55 -8.50 9.87
C LEU A 85 38.84 -8.67 11.22
N ASP A 86 37.69 -8.05 11.42
CA ASP A 86 36.89 -8.18 12.63
C ASP A 86 36.39 -9.61 12.79
N GLU A 87 36.00 -10.24 11.69
CA GLU A 87 35.60 -11.63 11.66
C GLU A 87 36.77 -12.57 11.91
N VAL A 88 37.98 -12.30 11.36
CA VAL A 88 39.21 -13.05 11.67
C VAL A 88 39.50 -12.95 13.16
N ARG A 89 39.51 -11.76 13.75
CA ARG A 89 39.72 -11.57 15.20
C ARG A 89 38.72 -12.39 16.02
N ARG A 90 37.46 -12.43 15.63
CA ARG A 90 36.42 -13.20 16.32
C ARG A 90 36.71 -14.71 16.26
N ILE A 91 37.11 -15.22 15.10
CA ILE A 91 37.38 -16.65 14.87
C ILE A 91 38.66 -17.09 15.56
N THR A 92 39.70 -16.26 15.59
CA THR A 92 41.03 -16.60 16.11
C THR A 92 41.27 -16.15 17.55
N ARG A 93 40.25 -15.60 18.23
CA ARG A 93 40.35 -15.00 19.57
C ARG A 93 41.04 -15.89 20.62
N SER A 94 40.86 -17.20 20.52
CA SER A 94 41.49 -18.17 21.45
C SER A 94 42.91 -18.63 21.05
N THR A 95 43.34 -18.35 19.80
CA THR A 95 44.58 -18.89 19.26
C THR A 95 45.61 -17.83 18.86
N HIS A 96 45.15 -16.67 18.41
CA HIS A 96 46.04 -15.61 17.89
C HIS A 96 45.59 -14.23 18.34
N THR A 97 46.57 -13.37 18.69
CA THR A 97 46.37 -11.92 18.84
C THR A 97 46.72 -11.25 17.52
N LEU A 98 45.76 -10.66 16.83
CA LEU A 98 45.98 -10.06 15.51
C LEU A 98 46.63 -8.67 15.62
N ARG A 99 47.82 -8.53 15.09
CA ARG A 99 48.48 -7.24 14.89
C ARG A 99 48.30 -6.78 13.45
N ARG A 100 47.89 -5.54 13.27
CA ARG A 100 47.74 -4.85 11.98
C ARG A 100 48.54 -3.55 12.05
N PRO A 101 49.84 -3.56 11.74
CA PRO A 101 50.59 -2.33 11.62
C PRO A 101 50.06 -1.49 10.47
N ASP A 102 49.81 -0.18 10.66
CA ASP A 102 49.35 0.73 9.59
C ASP A 102 50.27 0.73 8.38
N ARG A 103 51.56 0.55 8.60
CA ARG A 103 52.56 0.40 7.54
C ARG A 103 52.32 -0.79 6.59
N LEU A 104 51.61 -1.81 7.03
CA LEU A 104 51.29 -3.01 6.24
C LEU A 104 49.88 -2.95 5.61
N THR A 105 49.21 -1.83 5.70
CA THR A 105 47.94 -1.59 4.96
C THR A 105 48.24 -0.63 3.81
N ARG A 106 48.20 -1.14 2.57
CA ARG A 106 48.55 -0.38 1.36
C ARG A 106 47.45 -0.44 0.32
N VAL A 107 47.23 0.68 -0.37
CA VAL A 107 46.45 0.72 -1.60
C VAL A 107 47.36 0.30 -2.75
N VAL A 108 46.87 -0.61 -3.59
CA VAL A 108 47.61 -1.14 -4.73
C VAL A 108 47.22 -0.37 -5.99
N PRO A 109 48.03 0.58 -6.46
CA PRO A 109 47.69 1.36 -7.64
C PRO A 109 47.68 0.51 -8.92
N PRO A 110 47.07 1.00 -10.02
CA PRO A 110 47.16 0.36 -11.34
C PRO A 110 48.60 0.40 -11.87
N GLY A 111 48.97 -0.52 -12.78
CA GLY A 111 50.26 -0.52 -13.47
C GLY A 111 51.41 -1.16 -12.70
N ALA A 112 52.64 -0.73 -13.01
CA ALA A 112 53.90 -1.29 -12.47
C ALA A 112 54.07 -1.01 -10.98
N GLU A 113 53.75 0.18 -10.52
CA GLU A 113 53.80 0.61 -9.12
C GLU A 113 52.99 -0.32 -8.20
N GLY A 114 51.80 -0.78 -8.65
CA GLY A 114 51.04 -1.73 -7.88
C GLY A 114 51.66 -3.12 -7.79
N ARG A 115 52.53 -3.49 -8.74
CA ARG A 115 53.32 -4.72 -8.62
C ARG A 115 54.39 -4.58 -7.55
N SER A 116 55.14 -3.45 -7.54
CA SER A 116 56.17 -3.19 -6.52
C SER A 116 55.54 -3.07 -5.11
N THR A 117 54.37 -2.48 -4.97
CA THR A 117 53.64 -2.42 -3.70
C THR A 117 53.27 -3.81 -3.18
N LEU A 118 52.76 -4.70 -4.04
CA LEU A 118 52.49 -6.08 -3.66
C LEU A 118 53.73 -6.87 -3.31
N ASP A 119 54.84 -6.67 -4.04
CA ASP A 119 56.15 -7.28 -3.75
C ASP A 119 56.68 -6.84 -2.39
N ALA A 120 56.53 -5.59 -2.04
CA ALA A 120 56.93 -5.07 -0.74
C ALA A 120 56.11 -5.70 0.41
N LEU A 121 54.77 -5.87 0.21
CA LEU A 121 53.91 -6.53 1.20
C LEU A 121 54.22 -8.02 1.35
N LEU A 122 54.54 -8.72 0.27
CA LEU A 122 54.89 -10.14 0.28
C LEU A 122 56.29 -10.41 0.87
N ARG A 123 57.17 -9.42 0.90
CA ARG A 123 58.48 -9.48 1.52
C ARG A 123 58.50 -8.94 2.96
N SER A 124 57.40 -8.46 3.47
CA SER A 124 57.26 -7.97 4.84
C SER A 124 57.29 -9.11 5.86
N ASP A 125 57.35 -8.76 7.12
CA ASP A 125 57.25 -9.64 8.28
C ASP A 125 55.83 -10.18 8.55
N ALA A 126 54.92 -10.02 7.61
CA ALA A 126 53.55 -10.50 7.72
C ALA A 126 53.47 -12.04 7.60
N GLN A 127 52.67 -12.65 8.46
CA GLN A 127 52.40 -14.10 8.42
C GLN A 127 51.26 -14.43 7.45
N LEU A 128 50.44 -13.44 7.10
CA LEU A 128 49.33 -13.56 6.16
C LEU A 128 49.18 -12.27 5.35
N VAL A 129 48.94 -12.40 4.05
CA VAL A 129 48.53 -11.29 3.18
C VAL A 129 47.08 -11.41 2.82
N LEU A 130 46.29 -10.34 3.05
CA LEU A 130 44.87 -10.24 2.69
C LEU A 130 44.73 -9.28 1.51
N GLY A 131 44.37 -9.78 0.34
CA GLY A 131 44.07 -8.98 -0.84
C GLY A 131 42.59 -8.70 -0.92
N VAL A 132 42.18 -7.41 -0.79
CA VAL A 132 40.79 -6.97 -0.79
C VAL A 132 40.46 -6.14 -2.02
N GLY A 133 39.52 -6.62 -2.80
CA GLY A 133 39.05 -6.01 -4.04
C GLY A 133 39.44 -6.81 -5.29
N PRO A 134 38.66 -6.69 -6.37
CA PRO A 134 38.80 -7.57 -7.56
C PRO A 134 40.13 -7.48 -8.28
N ARG A 135 40.71 -6.29 -8.41
CA ARG A 135 42.01 -6.10 -9.08
C ARG A 135 43.17 -6.73 -8.29
N THR A 136 43.22 -6.38 -7.01
CA THR A 136 44.25 -6.89 -6.10
C THR A 136 44.15 -8.40 -5.94
N ALA A 137 42.93 -8.92 -5.77
CA ALA A 137 42.68 -10.36 -5.70
C ALA A 137 43.14 -11.08 -6.98
N LEU A 138 42.89 -10.52 -8.16
CA LEU A 138 43.32 -11.11 -9.42
C LEU A 138 44.84 -11.06 -9.60
N ARG A 139 45.51 -9.96 -9.22
CA ARG A 139 46.96 -9.84 -9.30
C ARG A 139 47.69 -10.85 -8.40
N LEU A 140 47.20 -11.03 -7.17
CA LEU A 140 47.69 -12.04 -6.25
C LEU A 140 47.45 -13.45 -6.76
N ALA A 141 46.25 -13.72 -7.25
CA ALA A 141 45.86 -15.04 -7.73
C ALA A 141 46.58 -15.51 -9.02
N ARG A 142 47.28 -14.62 -9.73
CA ARG A 142 48.03 -14.92 -10.94
C ARG A 142 49.54 -15.12 -10.72
N ARG A 143 50.00 -15.04 -9.51
CA ARG A 143 51.42 -15.33 -9.18
C ARG A 143 51.58 -16.84 -9.11
N ASP A 144 52.66 -17.34 -9.70
CA ASP A 144 52.94 -18.76 -9.70
C ASP A 144 53.31 -19.27 -8.29
N SER A 145 53.93 -18.39 -7.47
CA SER A 145 54.20 -18.63 -6.06
C SER A 145 54.11 -17.35 -5.23
N LEU A 146 53.78 -17.49 -3.97
CA LEU A 146 53.70 -16.42 -2.99
C LEU A 146 54.59 -16.77 -1.80
N SER A 147 55.41 -15.80 -1.34
CA SER A 147 56.30 -16.00 -0.20
C SER A 147 55.55 -16.24 1.12
N VAL A 148 54.34 -15.67 1.24
CA VAL A 148 53.49 -15.69 2.43
C VAL A 148 52.10 -16.27 2.08
N PRO A 149 51.46 -17.06 2.97
CA PRO A 149 50.11 -17.48 2.80
C PRO A 149 49.20 -16.27 2.50
N THR A 150 48.35 -16.38 1.47
CA THR A 150 47.61 -15.24 0.95
C THR A 150 46.13 -15.58 0.75
N VAL A 151 45.24 -14.68 1.18
CA VAL A 151 43.81 -14.74 0.89
C VAL A 151 43.44 -13.64 -0.11
N ALA A 152 42.91 -14.00 -1.26
CA ALA A 152 42.43 -13.09 -2.30
C ALA A 152 40.91 -13.06 -2.38
N ALA A 153 40.28 -11.93 -2.04
CA ALA A 153 38.83 -11.83 -1.99
C ALA A 153 38.28 -10.42 -2.36
N PRO A 154 37.27 -10.33 -3.24
CA PRO A 154 36.66 -11.39 -4.03
C PRO A 154 37.32 -11.57 -5.39
N LEU A 155 37.40 -12.78 -5.86
CA LEU A 155 37.85 -13.06 -7.22
C LEU A 155 36.62 -13.14 -8.13
N LEU A 156 36.49 -12.20 -9.08
CA LEU A 156 35.36 -12.15 -10.01
C LEU A 156 35.55 -13.20 -11.13
N ALA A 157 34.49 -14.01 -11.34
CA ALA A 157 34.45 -15.01 -12.40
C ALA A 157 35.78 -15.85 -12.56
N PRO A 158 36.22 -16.59 -11.51
CA PRO A 158 37.51 -17.33 -11.55
C PRO A 158 37.54 -18.34 -12.69
N SER A 159 36.43 -18.83 -13.16
CA SER A 159 36.30 -19.75 -14.30
C SER A 159 36.75 -19.13 -15.64
N LEU A 160 36.75 -17.82 -15.77
CA LEU A 160 37.16 -17.08 -16.98
C LEU A 160 38.59 -16.57 -16.92
N GLN A 161 39.26 -16.71 -15.76
CA GLN A 161 40.61 -16.17 -15.50
C GLN A 161 41.67 -17.27 -15.41
N ASP A 162 42.92 -16.90 -15.64
CA ASP A 162 44.09 -17.79 -15.47
C ASP A 162 44.54 -17.74 -13.99
N VAL A 163 43.92 -18.59 -13.17
CA VAL A 163 44.24 -18.71 -11.74
C VAL A 163 44.38 -20.18 -11.36
N PRO A 164 45.18 -20.55 -10.36
CA PRO A 164 45.29 -21.91 -9.87
C PRO A 164 43.93 -22.46 -9.44
N ARG A 165 43.53 -23.63 -9.97
CA ARG A 165 42.21 -24.20 -9.71
C ARG A 165 42.25 -25.50 -8.96
N THR A 166 43.30 -26.30 -9.18
CA THR A 166 43.45 -27.56 -8.47
C THR A 166 43.94 -27.31 -7.03
N PRO A 167 43.63 -28.20 -6.08
CA PRO A 167 44.12 -28.12 -4.72
C PRO A 167 45.65 -28.04 -4.65
N GLU A 168 46.33 -28.84 -5.44
CA GLU A 168 47.79 -28.93 -5.50
C GLU A 168 48.41 -27.61 -5.97
N ALA A 169 47.90 -27.05 -7.08
CA ALA A 169 48.36 -25.77 -7.62
C ALA A 169 48.16 -24.61 -6.66
N ARG A 170 47.05 -24.59 -5.91
CA ARG A 170 46.78 -23.58 -4.89
C ARG A 170 47.70 -23.72 -3.65
N THR A 171 47.97 -24.94 -3.25
CA THR A 171 48.89 -25.23 -2.15
C THR A 171 50.32 -24.80 -2.53
N ALA A 172 50.78 -25.18 -3.71
CA ALA A 172 52.08 -24.77 -4.23
C ALA A 172 52.20 -23.23 -4.33
N ALA A 173 51.16 -22.54 -4.76
CA ALA A 173 51.10 -21.10 -4.82
C ALA A 173 50.85 -20.41 -3.47
N ARG A 174 50.63 -21.12 -2.35
CA ARG A 174 50.22 -20.60 -1.04
C ARG A 174 49.01 -19.63 -1.12
N LEU A 175 48.05 -19.93 -2.02
CA LEU A 175 46.94 -19.05 -2.35
C LEU A 175 45.59 -19.67 -1.99
N ALA A 176 44.86 -19.03 -1.09
CA ALA A 176 43.44 -19.22 -0.92
C ALA A 176 42.70 -18.04 -1.57
N TYR A 177 41.61 -18.30 -2.28
CA TYR A 177 40.77 -17.25 -2.80
C TYR A 177 39.28 -17.54 -2.63
N VAL A 178 38.50 -16.46 -2.58
CA VAL A 178 37.05 -16.56 -2.47
C VAL A 178 36.39 -16.05 -3.75
N GLY A 179 35.69 -16.92 -4.43
CA GLY A 179 34.99 -16.60 -5.67
C GLY A 179 33.59 -17.26 -5.75
N MET A 180 32.89 -16.98 -6.81
CA MET A 180 31.56 -17.57 -7.09
C MET A 180 31.61 -18.32 -8.43
N PRO A 181 32.03 -19.56 -8.43
CA PRO A 181 32.02 -20.37 -9.64
C PRO A 181 30.56 -20.59 -10.10
N GLY A 182 30.31 -20.46 -11.40
CA GLY A 182 28.99 -20.67 -11.97
C GLY A 182 28.04 -19.45 -11.99
N LEU A 183 28.39 -18.33 -11.31
CA LEU A 183 27.52 -17.14 -11.26
C LEU A 183 27.25 -16.53 -12.66
N VAL A 184 28.25 -16.56 -13.55
CA VAL A 184 28.05 -16.12 -14.94
C VAL A 184 26.96 -16.95 -15.62
N ARG A 185 27.02 -18.27 -15.47
CA ARG A 185 26.01 -19.20 -16.04
C ARG A 185 24.62 -18.94 -15.46
N GLN A 186 24.52 -18.75 -14.13
CA GLN A 186 23.25 -18.46 -13.47
C GLN A 186 22.64 -17.12 -13.93
N ASN A 187 23.45 -16.08 -14.03
CA ASN A 187 22.99 -14.79 -14.53
C ASN A 187 22.55 -14.86 -15.99
N MET A 188 23.27 -15.62 -16.82
CA MET A 188 22.87 -15.81 -18.23
C MET A 188 21.61 -16.67 -18.36
N ALA A 189 21.45 -17.70 -17.52
CA ALA A 189 20.19 -18.46 -17.46
C ALA A 189 19.01 -17.55 -17.04
N LEU A 190 19.21 -16.67 -16.07
CA LEU A 190 18.21 -15.68 -15.68
C LEU A 190 17.88 -14.75 -16.86
N LEU A 191 18.88 -14.21 -17.55
CA LEU A 191 18.68 -13.31 -18.68
C LEU A 191 17.90 -13.99 -19.82
N ARG A 192 18.26 -15.23 -20.18
CA ARG A 192 17.58 -16.03 -21.20
C ARG A 192 16.13 -16.38 -20.82
N SER A 193 15.83 -16.47 -19.52
CA SER A 193 14.43 -16.65 -19.07
C SER A 193 13.58 -15.40 -19.22
N LEU A 194 14.20 -14.24 -19.46
CA LEU A 194 13.52 -12.96 -19.59
C LEU A 194 13.47 -12.48 -21.05
N THR A 195 14.48 -12.82 -21.85
CA THR A 195 14.62 -12.36 -23.24
C THR A 195 15.47 -13.34 -24.07
N PRO A 196 15.19 -13.51 -25.36
CA PRO A 196 16.08 -14.23 -26.27
C PRO A 196 17.48 -13.60 -26.27
N THR A 197 18.52 -14.42 -26.25
CA THR A 197 19.92 -13.95 -26.17
C THR A 197 20.80 -14.81 -27.05
N THR A 198 21.29 -14.25 -28.15
CA THR A 198 22.16 -14.94 -29.15
C THR A 198 23.52 -14.28 -29.29
N ARG A 199 23.59 -12.95 -29.13
CA ARG A 199 24.83 -12.15 -29.30
C ARG A 199 25.12 -11.29 -28.05
N PRO A 200 25.39 -11.92 -26.89
CA PRO A 200 25.67 -11.20 -25.67
C PRO A 200 27.05 -10.53 -25.69
N ALA A 201 27.12 -9.34 -25.08
CA ALA A 201 28.39 -8.63 -24.83
C ALA A 201 28.78 -8.74 -23.37
N LEU A 202 30.05 -9.07 -23.09
CA LEU A 202 30.65 -8.97 -21.77
C LEU A 202 31.33 -7.60 -21.61
N LEU A 203 30.78 -6.74 -20.78
CA LEU A 203 31.36 -5.45 -20.43
C LEU A 203 32.28 -5.61 -19.22
N VAL A 204 33.56 -5.29 -19.39
CA VAL A 204 34.58 -5.49 -18.36
C VAL A 204 35.31 -4.17 -18.11
N PRO A 205 35.47 -3.69 -16.85
CA PRO A 205 36.28 -2.53 -16.55
C PRO A 205 37.70 -2.72 -17.08
N GLN A 206 38.23 -1.73 -17.80
CA GLN A 206 39.55 -1.77 -18.42
C GLN A 206 40.64 -2.03 -17.36
N SER A 207 40.49 -1.45 -16.16
CA SER A 207 41.38 -1.67 -15.04
C SER A 207 41.49 -3.15 -14.60
N LEU A 208 40.41 -3.92 -14.79
CA LEU A 208 40.40 -5.36 -14.49
C LEU A 208 41.12 -6.16 -15.59
N LEU A 209 40.96 -5.79 -16.85
CA LEU A 209 41.66 -6.39 -17.98
C LEU A 209 43.21 -6.14 -17.86
N GLN A 210 43.57 -4.92 -17.51
CA GLN A 210 44.99 -4.54 -17.29
C GLN A 210 45.60 -5.28 -16.09
N ALA A 211 44.84 -5.40 -14.97
CA ALA A 211 45.31 -6.14 -13.80
C ALA A 211 45.55 -7.62 -14.09
N GLY A 212 44.74 -8.19 -14.97
CA GLY A 212 44.80 -9.60 -15.31
C GLY A 212 45.71 -9.96 -16.48
N THR A 213 46.29 -9.00 -17.22
CA THR A 213 46.98 -9.23 -18.51
C THR A 213 46.19 -10.14 -19.48
N VAL A 214 44.86 -10.21 -19.27
CA VAL A 214 43.97 -11.02 -20.10
C VAL A 214 43.60 -10.19 -21.30
N ARG A 215 44.13 -10.57 -22.48
CA ARG A 215 43.67 -9.95 -23.73
C ARG A 215 42.20 -10.26 -23.96
N ALA A 216 41.40 -9.27 -24.27
CA ALA A 216 39.94 -9.42 -24.56
C ALA A 216 39.65 -10.55 -25.54
N ARG A 217 40.55 -10.78 -26.56
CA ARG A 217 40.47 -11.89 -27.51
C ARG A 217 40.53 -13.28 -26.83
N ARG A 218 41.34 -13.46 -25.76
CA ARG A 218 41.43 -14.75 -25.04
C ARG A 218 40.18 -14.99 -24.18
N LEU A 219 39.68 -13.95 -23.56
CA LEU A 219 38.45 -13.99 -22.78
C LEU A 219 37.24 -14.34 -23.69
N ARG A 220 37.14 -13.71 -24.88
CA ARG A 220 36.13 -14.03 -25.90
C ARG A 220 36.19 -15.50 -26.33
N ARG A 221 37.38 -16.02 -26.66
CA ARG A 221 37.54 -17.44 -27.01
C ARG A 221 37.06 -18.38 -25.92
N ARG A 222 37.33 -18.09 -24.65
CA ARG A 222 36.86 -18.90 -23.50
C ARG A 222 35.35 -18.83 -23.27
N LEU A 223 34.74 -17.69 -23.51
CA LEU A 223 33.31 -17.53 -23.44
C LEU A 223 32.63 -18.32 -24.56
N ASN A 224 33.11 -18.17 -25.78
CA ASN A 224 32.53 -18.89 -26.94
C ASN A 224 32.72 -20.43 -26.86
N ALA A 225 33.86 -20.87 -26.31
CA ALA A 225 34.07 -22.30 -26.07
C ALA A 225 33.20 -22.93 -24.98
N ARG A 226 32.49 -22.11 -24.19
CA ARG A 226 31.56 -22.52 -23.12
C ARG A 226 30.16 -22.03 -23.35
N ALA A 227 29.92 -21.35 -24.47
CA ALA A 227 28.60 -20.90 -24.87
C ALA A 227 27.77 -22.11 -25.32
N ASP A 228 26.48 -22.05 -25.03
CA ASP A 228 25.54 -23.01 -25.63
C ASP A 228 25.53 -22.84 -27.16
N SER A 229 25.24 -23.88 -27.91
CA SER A 229 25.19 -23.86 -29.36
C SER A 229 24.33 -22.70 -29.87
N GLY A 230 24.96 -21.79 -30.63
CA GLY A 230 24.31 -20.65 -31.25
C GLY A 230 24.55 -19.29 -30.59
N SER A 231 25.24 -19.20 -29.46
CA SER A 231 25.55 -17.90 -28.83
C SER A 231 26.98 -17.44 -29.14
N THR A 232 27.14 -16.21 -29.66
CA THR A 232 28.45 -15.61 -29.95
C THR A 232 28.71 -14.40 -29.04
N TRP A 233 29.71 -14.50 -28.16
CA TRP A 233 30.08 -13.44 -27.23
C TRP A 233 31.02 -12.43 -27.83
N SER A 234 30.75 -11.14 -27.54
CA SER A 234 31.72 -10.04 -27.68
C SER A 234 32.28 -9.63 -26.29
N VAL A 235 33.45 -9.01 -26.26
CA VAL A 235 34.09 -8.50 -25.02
C VAL A 235 34.41 -7.03 -25.24
N VAL A 236 33.76 -6.19 -24.44
CA VAL A 236 33.86 -4.74 -24.55
C VAL A 236 34.52 -4.17 -23.29
N PRO A 237 35.71 -3.55 -23.43
CA PRO A 237 36.34 -2.81 -22.34
C PRO A 237 35.54 -1.57 -21.97
N VAL A 238 35.26 -1.40 -20.67
CA VAL A 238 34.64 -0.16 -20.14
C VAL A 238 35.77 0.68 -19.54
N PRO A 239 35.96 1.96 -20.00
CA PRO A 239 37.00 2.83 -19.47
C PRO A 239 36.85 3.05 -17.96
N ALA A 240 38.00 2.99 -17.24
CA ALA A 240 38.05 3.41 -15.83
C ALA A 240 38.16 4.95 -15.77
N GLN A 241 37.75 5.56 -14.65
CA GLN A 241 38.01 6.99 -14.42
C GLN A 241 39.51 7.31 -14.58
N ALA A 242 39.81 8.32 -15.38
CA ALA A 242 41.12 8.98 -15.31
C ALA A 242 41.24 9.71 -13.95
N PRO A 243 42.46 9.83 -13.39
CA PRO A 243 42.72 10.69 -12.23
C PRO A 243 42.22 12.11 -12.53
N ALA A 244 41.75 12.83 -11.52
CA ALA A 244 41.05 14.13 -11.65
C ALA A 244 41.83 15.19 -12.48
N ALA A 245 43.15 15.05 -12.66
CA ALA A 245 43.99 15.91 -13.49
C ALA A 245 43.92 15.64 -15.01
N GLN A 246 43.18 14.61 -15.47
CA GLN A 246 43.00 14.24 -16.88
C GLN A 246 41.51 14.02 -17.24
N ALA A 247 40.62 14.65 -16.50
CA ALA A 247 39.17 14.41 -16.59
C ALA A 247 38.58 14.83 -17.96
N ASP A 248 39.10 15.88 -18.58
CA ASP A 248 38.47 16.48 -19.76
C ASP A 248 38.58 15.62 -21.04
N ALA A 249 39.58 14.78 -21.18
CA ALA A 249 39.75 13.93 -22.36
C ALA A 249 39.09 12.54 -22.24
N ALA A 250 38.88 12.02 -21.01
CA ALA A 250 38.25 10.72 -20.76
C ALA A 250 36.72 10.79 -20.68
N GLU A 251 36.16 11.99 -20.68
CA GLU A 251 34.72 12.23 -20.50
C GLU A 251 33.92 12.09 -21.80
N THR A 252 34.58 12.11 -22.97
CA THR A 252 33.94 12.11 -24.31
C THR A 252 33.70 10.72 -24.90
N ALA A 253 34.43 9.68 -24.49
CA ALA A 253 34.19 8.32 -25.03
C ALA A 253 33.05 7.62 -24.27
N SER A 254 31.90 7.46 -24.90
CA SER A 254 30.83 6.64 -24.34
C SER A 254 31.28 5.18 -24.23
N PRO A 255 31.12 4.51 -23.08
CA PRO A 255 31.44 3.09 -22.96
C PRO A 255 30.64 2.21 -23.93
N LEU A 256 29.68 2.77 -24.64
CA LEU A 256 28.81 2.09 -25.58
C LEU A 256 29.27 2.22 -27.04
N ASP A 257 30.26 3.07 -27.35
CA ASP A 257 30.73 3.27 -28.72
C ASP A 257 31.46 2.02 -29.26
N ALA A 258 32.05 1.26 -28.37
CA ALA A 258 32.68 -0.03 -28.68
C ALA A 258 31.74 -1.23 -28.65
N LEU A 259 30.43 -1.02 -28.38
CA LEU A 259 29.44 -2.09 -28.32
C LEU A 259 28.98 -2.43 -29.75
N PRO A 260 29.13 -3.68 -30.20
CA PRO A 260 28.66 -4.10 -31.52
C PRO A 260 27.16 -3.79 -31.70
N PRO A 261 26.74 -3.27 -32.85
CA PRO A 261 25.32 -2.90 -33.07
C PRO A 261 24.35 -4.09 -32.99
N GLU A 262 24.80 -5.28 -33.27
CA GLU A 262 24.03 -6.51 -33.21
C GLU A 262 23.91 -7.12 -31.79
N THR A 263 24.39 -6.41 -30.76
CA THR A 263 24.36 -6.90 -29.37
C THR A 263 22.91 -6.95 -28.87
N ASP A 264 22.45 -8.14 -28.49
CA ASP A 264 21.08 -8.38 -27.98
C ASP A 264 21.00 -8.46 -26.45
N ALA A 265 22.13 -8.52 -25.76
CA ALA A 265 22.18 -8.55 -24.29
C ALA A 265 23.55 -8.10 -23.76
N ALA A 266 23.59 -7.55 -22.56
CA ALA A 266 24.82 -7.11 -21.91
C ALA A 266 25.02 -7.77 -20.53
N TYR A 267 26.21 -8.32 -20.32
CA TYR A 267 26.67 -8.83 -19.03
C TYR A 267 27.75 -7.90 -18.45
N VAL A 268 27.44 -7.22 -17.35
CA VAL A 268 28.36 -6.26 -16.73
C VAL A 268 29.15 -6.92 -15.60
N LEU A 269 30.41 -7.21 -15.86
CA LEU A 269 31.34 -7.75 -14.87
C LEU A 269 32.02 -6.61 -14.11
N GLY A 270 31.97 -6.64 -12.78
CA GLY A 270 32.65 -5.65 -11.94
C GLY A 270 32.01 -4.26 -11.96
N SER A 271 30.69 -4.15 -12.10
CA SER A 271 29.95 -2.88 -12.08
C SER A 271 30.31 -1.98 -10.89
N ARG A 272 30.61 -2.54 -9.72
CA ARG A 272 31.02 -1.80 -8.52
C ARG A 272 32.43 -1.15 -8.61
N MET A 273 33.17 -1.43 -9.65
CA MET A 273 34.44 -0.76 -9.98
C MET A 273 34.26 0.51 -10.79
N LEU A 274 33.04 0.74 -11.29
CA LEU A 274 32.63 1.96 -11.97
C LEU A 274 32.03 2.94 -10.94
N SER A 275 32.25 4.24 -11.16
CA SER A 275 31.60 5.26 -10.32
C SER A 275 30.07 5.21 -10.46
N PRO A 276 29.31 5.72 -9.48
CA PRO A 276 27.87 5.82 -9.58
C PRO A 276 27.39 6.48 -10.88
N THR A 277 28.01 7.59 -11.27
CA THR A 277 27.68 8.32 -12.50
C THR A 277 27.96 7.50 -13.77
N GLN A 278 29.09 6.77 -13.79
CA GLN A 278 29.41 5.88 -14.92
C GLN A 278 28.41 4.71 -15.03
N GLN A 279 27.97 4.15 -13.91
CA GLN A 279 26.94 3.12 -13.90
C GLN A 279 25.61 3.66 -14.44
N ASP A 280 25.20 4.86 -13.99
CA ASP A 280 23.95 5.49 -14.43
C ASP A 280 23.97 5.77 -15.94
N ARG A 281 25.09 6.31 -16.48
CA ARG A 281 25.28 6.55 -17.93
C ARG A 281 25.28 5.23 -18.71
N LEU A 282 25.98 4.22 -18.23
CA LEU A 282 26.07 2.91 -18.88
C LEU A 282 24.68 2.25 -19.00
N PHE A 283 23.95 2.16 -17.88
CA PHE A 283 22.62 1.50 -17.90
C PHE A 283 21.58 2.34 -18.63
N ALA A 284 21.62 3.67 -18.54
CA ALA A 284 20.76 4.53 -19.33
C ALA A 284 20.98 4.34 -20.85
N GLY A 285 22.23 4.29 -21.28
CA GLY A 285 22.58 4.07 -22.67
C GLY A 285 22.24 2.66 -23.19
N LEU A 286 22.44 1.60 -22.40
CA LEU A 286 22.00 0.24 -22.74
C LEU A 286 20.48 0.18 -22.89
N ASN A 287 19.75 0.80 -21.98
CA ASN A 287 18.30 0.83 -22.01
C ASN A 287 17.76 1.65 -23.23
N ALA A 288 18.44 2.75 -23.60
CA ALA A 288 18.07 3.52 -24.79
C ALA A 288 18.27 2.73 -26.10
N ARG A 289 19.29 1.83 -26.13
CA ARG A 289 19.54 0.92 -27.25
C ARG A 289 18.71 -0.37 -27.19
N GLN A 290 17.75 -0.47 -26.24
CA GLN A 290 16.92 -1.67 -26.01
C GLN A 290 17.74 -2.93 -25.72
N VAL A 291 18.94 -2.80 -25.12
CA VAL A 291 19.82 -3.90 -24.75
C VAL A 291 19.61 -4.28 -23.28
N PRO A 292 18.94 -5.41 -22.97
CA PRO A 292 18.77 -5.89 -21.61
C PRO A 292 20.11 -6.23 -20.97
N SER A 293 20.28 -5.82 -19.73
CA SER A 293 21.57 -5.97 -19.03
C SER A 293 21.46 -6.69 -17.69
N VAL A 294 22.44 -7.55 -17.40
CA VAL A 294 22.61 -8.17 -16.08
C VAL A 294 23.93 -7.77 -15.46
N VAL A 295 23.92 -7.50 -14.16
CA VAL A 295 25.14 -7.26 -13.40
C VAL A 295 25.62 -8.56 -12.73
N HIS A 296 26.95 -8.71 -12.62
CA HIS A 296 27.57 -9.91 -12.07
C HIS A 296 27.04 -10.23 -10.66
N ARG A 297 26.95 -9.21 -9.80
CA ARG A 297 26.43 -9.34 -8.42
C ARG A 297 26.05 -8.01 -7.81
N GLY A 298 25.20 -8.08 -6.79
CA GLY A 298 24.80 -6.92 -5.98
C GLY A 298 23.56 -6.22 -6.50
N ARG A 299 22.85 -5.60 -5.59
CA ARG A 299 21.58 -4.92 -5.85
C ARG A 299 21.76 -3.55 -6.49
N ASP A 300 22.88 -2.88 -6.14
CA ASP A 300 23.16 -1.48 -6.52
C ASP A 300 23.06 -1.22 -8.03
N GLY A 301 23.66 -2.10 -8.87
CA GLY A 301 23.59 -1.94 -10.33
C GLY A 301 22.19 -2.14 -10.89
N VAL A 302 21.37 -3.00 -10.27
CA VAL A 302 19.97 -3.21 -10.68
C VAL A 302 19.12 -2.00 -10.30
N GLU A 303 19.34 -1.41 -9.14
CA GLU A 303 18.67 -0.18 -8.70
C GLU A 303 19.02 1.02 -9.59
N ARG A 304 20.23 1.04 -10.18
CA ARG A 304 20.70 2.07 -11.11
C ARG A 304 20.27 1.86 -12.56
N GLY A 305 19.57 0.79 -12.88
CA GLY A 305 18.96 0.62 -14.18
C GLY A 305 19.36 -0.63 -14.97
N ALA A 306 20.20 -1.52 -14.43
CA ALA A 306 20.35 -2.85 -15.01
C ALA A 306 19.06 -3.66 -14.86
N LEU A 307 18.78 -4.59 -15.78
CA LEU A 307 17.57 -5.40 -15.74
C LEU A 307 17.55 -6.36 -14.57
N ALA A 308 18.68 -7.05 -14.29
CA ALA A 308 18.70 -8.12 -13.31
C ALA A 308 20.07 -8.47 -12.73
N THR A 309 20.04 -9.25 -11.63
CA THR A 309 21.16 -10.08 -11.14
C THR A 309 20.60 -11.33 -10.47
N SER A 310 21.28 -12.46 -10.60
CA SER A 310 20.89 -13.69 -9.89
C SER A 310 21.44 -13.76 -8.45
N TYR A 311 22.31 -12.81 -8.06
CA TYR A 311 22.98 -12.84 -6.76
C TYR A 311 23.15 -11.46 -6.13
N ALA A 312 22.37 -11.19 -5.10
CA ALA A 312 22.47 -9.96 -4.30
C ALA A 312 22.15 -10.22 -2.82
N PRO A 313 22.92 -11.03 -2.10
CA PRO A 313 22.68 -11.27 -0.69
C PRO A 313 23.04 -10.04 0.15
N ASP A 314 22.28 -9.83 1.21
CA ASP A 314 22.52 -8.81 2.21
C ASP A 314 22.30 -9.43 3.62
N PRO A 315 23.35 -9.54 4.47
CA PRO A 315 24.75 -9.21 4.20
C PRO A 315 25.46 -10.22 3.29
N SER A 316 26.51 -9.77 2.60
CA SER A 316 27.31 -10.63 1.71
C SER A 316 28.12 -11.65 2.52
N PRO A 317 28.07 -12.95 2.19
CA PRO A 317 28.84 -14.00 2.88
C PRO A 317 30.33 -14.01 2.53
N LEU A 318 30.77 -13.20 1.56
CA LEU A 318 32.17 -13.17 1.11
C LEU A 318 33.18 -12.74 2.19
N PRO A 319 32.93 -11.69 2.99
CA PRO A 319 33.84 -11.31 4.08
C PRO A 319 34.06 -12.44 5.08
N ARG A 320 32.97 -13.11 5.48
CA ARG A 320 33.03 -14.23 6.43
C ARG A 320 33.83 -15.43 5.87
N ARG A 321 33.61 -15.77 4.59
CA ARG A 321 34.36 -16.85 3.95
C ARG A 321 35.89 -16.50 3.84
N ALA A 322 36.21 -15.25 3.49
CA ALA A 322 37.58 -14.79 3.44
C ALA A 322 38.25 -14.83 4.84
N ALA A 323 37.50 -14.47 5.88
CA ALA A 323 37.95 -14.53 7.26
C ALA A 323 38.21 -15.98 7.72
N LEU A 324 37.32 -16.91 7.39
CA LEU A 324 37.53 -18.34 7.65
C LEU A 324 38.81 -18.85 6.98
N HIS A 325 39.03 -18.51 5.70
CA HIS A 325 40.27 -18.89 5.01
C HIS A 325 41.50 -18.29 5.67
N ALA A 326 41.46 -17.03 6.09
CA ALA A 326 42.55 -16.38 6.80
C ALA A 326 42.84 -17.08 8.13
N ALA A 327 41.84 -17.42 8.90
CA ALA A 327 41.99 -18.14 10.17
C ALA A 327 42.58 -19.56 9.98
N GLU A 328 42.11 -20.29 8.98
CA GLU A 328 42.64 -21.63 8.67
C GLU A 328 44.08 -21.60 8.19
N LEU A 329 44.45 -20.64 7.33
CA LEU A 329 45.83 -20.47 6.91
C LEU A 329 46.77 -20.12 8.07
N LEU A 330 46.32 -19.30 9.02
CA LEU A 330 47.06 -18.98 10.25
C LEU A 330 47.27 -20.22 11.16
N ARG A 331 46.36 -21.20 11.09
CA ARG A 331 46.46 -22.49 11.78
C ARG A 331 47.35 -23.50 11.04
N GLY A 332 47.90 -23.13 9.89
CA GLY A 332 48.73 -24.00 9.07
C GLY A 332 47.95 -24.89 8.07
N THR A 333 46.64 -24.72 7.92
CA THR A 333 45.86 -25.49 6.95
C THR A 333 46.33 -25.20 5.53
N PRO A 334 46.63 -26.24 4.69
CA PRO A 334 47.06 -26.01 3.32
C PRO A 334 46.05 -25.22 2.47
N ALA A 335 46.47 -24.24 1.70
CA ALA A 335 45.61 -23.38 0.91
C ALA A 335 44.74 -24.16 -0.08
N GLY A 336 45.23 -25.30 -0.58
CA GLY A 336 44.50 -26.16 -1.52
C GLY A 336 43.28 -26.85 -0.92
N SER A 337 43.27 -27.18 0.38
CA SER A 337 42.18 -27.84 1.05
C SER A 337 40.98 -26.91 1.30
N LEU A 338 41.19 -25.57 1.23
CA LEU A 338 40.12 -24.61 1.48
C LEU A 338 39.16 -24.47 0.30
N ALA A 339 37.85 -24.51 0.56
CA ALA A 339 36.82 -24.43 -0.45
C ALA A 339 36.76 -23.06 -1.11
N VAL A 340 36.96 -22.98 -2.42
CA VAL A 340 37.06 -21.74 -3.21
C VAL A 340 35.71 -21.04 -3.39
N GLY A 341 34.62 -21.83 -3.45
CA GLY A 341 33.33 -21.37 -3.90
C GLY A 341 32.43 -20.94 -2.77
N VAL A 342 31.76 -19.81 -2.95
CA VAL A 342 30.51 -19.50 -2.28
C VAL A 342 29.39 -19.83 -3.27
N THR A 343 28.51 -20.77 -2.90
CA THR A 343 27.34 -21.10 -3.74
C THR A 343 26.38 -19.92 -3.71
N PRO A 344 26.05 -19.33 -4.85
CA PRO A 344 25.07 -18.25 -4.89
C PRO A 344 23.71 -18.77 -4.44
N SER A 345 23.19 -18.24 -3.34
CA SER A 345 21.87 -18.51 -2.79
C SER A 345 21.09 -17.22 -2.63
N GLY A 346 19.76 -17.29 -2.75
CA GLY A 346 18.88 -16.15 -2.61
C GLY A 346 18.05 -15.87 -3.88
N PRO A 347 16.99 -15.04 -3.76
CA PRO A 347 16.17 -14.67 -4.90
C PRO A 347 16.94 -13.73 -5.83
N PRO A 348 16.76 -13.85 -7.16
CA PRO A 348 17.30 -12.88 -8.10
C PRO A 348 16.65 -11.51 -7.87
N VAL A 349 17.36 -10.45 -8.24
CA VAL A 349 16.85 -9.06 -8.19
C VAL A 349 16.55 -8.61 -9.61
N LEU A 350 15.37 -8.04 -9.82
CA LEU A 350 14.86 -7.56 -11.12
C LEU A 350 14.41 -6.10 -11.02
N ASN A 351 14.73 -5.30 -12.01
CA ASN A 351 14.23 -3.93 -12.13
C ASN A 351 12.99 -3.87 -13.00
N ALA A 352 11.82 -3.62 -12.38
CA ALA A 352 10.55 -3.59 -13.10
C ALA A 352 10.44 -2.39 -14.05
N ALA A 353 10.99 -1.23 -13.69
CA ALA A 353 10.97 -0.05 -14.56
C ALA A 353 11.87 -0.24 -15.79
N THR A 354 13.00 -0.96 -15.63
CA THR A 354 13.86 -1.32 -16.76
C THR A 354 13.19 -2.38 -17.64
N ALA A 355 12.54 -3.39 -17.05
CA ALA A 355 11.78 -4.37 -17.82
C ALA A 355 10.67 -3.71 -18.66
N GLU A 356 9.92 -2.77 -18.07
CA GLU A 356 8.87 -2.01 -18.76
C GLU A 356 9.43 -1.17 -19.93
N ARG A 357 10.56 -0.47 -19.72
CA ARG A 357 11.22 0.31 -20.78
C ARG A 357 11.72 -0.55 -21.93
N LEU A 358 12.14 -1.78 -21.63
CA LEU A 358 12.57 -2.76 -22.63
C LEU A 358 11.41 -3.56 -23.25
N GLY A 359 10.15 -3.21 -22.94
CA GLY A 359 8.97 -3.94 -23.43
C GLY A 359 8.84 -5.38 -22.92
N LEU A 360 9.56 -5.74 -21.84
CA LEU A 360 9.58 -7.11 -21.32
C LEU A 360 8.45 -7.34 -20.32
N SER A 361 7.56 -8.28 -20.61
CA SER A 361 6.51 -8.69 -19.69
C SER A 361 7.05 -9.69 -18.66
N LEU A 362 7.24 -9.24 -17.42
CA LEU A 362 7.62 -10.15 -16.33
C LEU A 362 6.42 -11.01 -15.92
N SER A 363 6.54 -12.32 -16.06
CA SER A 363 5.52 -13.27 -15.62
C SER A 363 5.27 -13.18 -14.12
N THR A 364 4.09 -13.61 -13.68
CA THR A 364 3.76 -13.62 -12.25
C THR A 364 4.73 -14.48 -11.44
N ASP A 365 5.15 -15.61 -11.98
CA ASP A 365 6.12 -16.49 -11.31
C ASP A 365 7.50 -15.84 -11.21
N THR A 366 7.97 -15.18 -12.25
CA THR A 366 9.20 -14.37 -12.22
C THR A 366 9.15 -13.27 -11.18
N ARG A 367 8.04 -12.52 -11.10
CA ARG A 367 7.84 -11.49 -10.07
C ARG A 367 7.75 -12.04 -8.65
N LEU A 368 7.29 -13.26 -8.47
CA LEU A 368 7.25 -13.93 -7.17
C LEU A 368 8.57 -14.57 -6.81
N SER A 369 9.34 -15.06 -7.80
CA SER A 369 10.63 -15.69 -7.57
C SER A 369 11.77 -14.70 -7.36
N ALA A 370 11.59 -13.43 -7.68
CA ALA A 370 12.60 -12.38 -7.61
C ALA A 370 12.26 -11.29 -6.58
N THR A 371 13.29 -10.61 -6.12
CA THR A 371 13.15 -9.30 -5.45
C THR A 371 13.01 -8.25 -6.54
N VAL A 372 11.82 -7.65 -6.67
CA VAL A 372 11.55 -6.63 -7.68
C VAL A 372 11.87 -5.25 -7.14
N VAL A 373 12.77 -4.52 -7.82
CA VAL A 373 13.11 -3.11 -7.57
C VAL A 373 12.61 -2.25 -8.73
N GLY A 374 12.61 -0.94 -8.58
CA GLY A 374 12.23 -0.02 -9.66
C GLY A 374 10.77 -0.13 -10.12
N SER A 375 9.90 -0.77 -9.35
CA SER A 375 8.46 -0.84 -9.69
C SER A 375 7.84 0.54 -9.59
N GLY A 376 7.69 1.19 -10.75
CA GLY A 376 6.98 2.45 -10.92
C GLY A 376 7.70 3.65 -10.27
N ALA A 377 8.67 4.22 -10.94
CA ALA A 377 9.07 5.60 -10.72
C ALA A 377 8.00 6.53 -11.31
N ALA A 378 6.85 6.66 -10.64
CA ALA A 378 6.12 7.91 -10.72
C ALA A 378 6.96 8.96 -9.97
N ALA A 379 6.98 10.20 -10.49
CA ALA A 379 7.79 11.30 -10.02
C ALA A 379 7.84 11.41 -8.48
N PRO A 380 8.94 11.87 -7.88
CA PRO A 380 9.06 12.07 -6.44
C PRO A 380 8.19 13.25 -6.01
N GLY A 381 6.91 13.06 -5.83
CA GLY A 381 5.98 14.14 -5.48
C GLY A 381 4.64 13.68 -4.91
N ASP A 382 4.17 12.50 -5.24
CA ASP A 382 2.75 12.18 -5.05
C ASP A 382 2.50 10.94 -4.16
N SER A 383 3.15 10.86 -3.00
CA SER A 383 2.71 9.93 -1.98
C SER A 383 1.56 10.54 -1.18
N LEU A 384 0.38 9.97 -1.30
CA LEU A 384 -0.78 10.40 -0.53
C LEU A 384 -0.54 10.16 0.96
N ARG A 385 -0.62 11.23 1.76
CA ARG A 385 -0.57 11.18 3.22
C ARG A 385 -1.97 11.01 3.79
N TYR A 386 -2.10 10.51 5.02
CA TYR A 386 -3.36 10.32 5.74
C TYR A 386 -4.25 11.59 5.70
N ALA A 387 -3.72 12.72 6.16
CA ALA A 387 -4.46 13.98 6.16
C ALA A 387 -4.87 14.44 4.74
N GLY A 388 -4.05 14.17 3.74
CA GLY A 388 -4.37 14.43 2.32
C GLY A 388 -5.53 13.55 1.83
N ALA A 389 -5.55 12.28 2.21
CA ALA A 389 -6.65 11.38 1.88
C ALA A 389 -7.98 11.84 2.49
N VAL A 390 -7.96 12.20 3.78
CA VAL A 390 -9.16 12.70 4.47
C VAL A 390 -9.66 14.00 3.83
N ARG A 391 -8.77 14.99 3.61
CA ARG A 391 -9.15 16.27 2.98
C ARG A 391 -9.72 16.06 1.57
N ARG A 392 -9.08 15.21 0.76
CA ARG A 392 -9.54 14.93 -0.60
C ARG A 392 -10.89 14.21 -0.59
N GLY A 393 -11.08 13.21 0.28
CA GLY A 393 -12.35 12.52 0.46
C GLY A 393 -13.49 13.50 0.79
N VAL A 394 -13.28 14.43 1.74
CA VAL A 394 -14.29 15.43 2.11
C VAL A 394 -14.55 16.43 0.97
N ARG A 395 -13.58 16.74 0.13
CA ARG A 395 -13.74 17.69 -0.97
C ARG A 395 -14.41 17.07 -2.20
N GLU A 396 -14.01 15.87 -2.59
CA GLU A 396 -14.32 15.29 -3.90
C GLU A 396 -15.35 14.15 -3.86
N ASN A 397 -15.72 13.62 -2.69
CA ASN A 397 -16.58 12.46 -2.58
C ASN A 397 -17.98 12.70 -3.21
N PRO A 398 -18.44 11.80 -4.12
CA PRO A 398 -19.72 11.96 -4.81
C PRO A 398 -20.94 11.99 -3.88
N THR A 399 -20.90 11.23 -2.77
CA THR A 399 -21.99 11.21 -1.78
C THR A 399 -22.15 12.57 -1.11
N LEU A 400 -21.05 13.31 -0.87
CA LEU A 400 -21.11 14.65 -0.33
C LEU A 400 -21.64 15.66 -1.35
N ARG A 401 -21.28 15.51 -2.63
CA ARG A 401 -21.86 16.33 -3.71
C ARG A 401 -23.37 16.14 -3.78
N ALA A 402 -23.84 14.90 -3.77
CA ALA A 402 -25.28 14.59 -3.75
C ALA A 402 -25.99 15.15 -2.50
N THR A 403 -25.38 15.03 -1.33
CA THR A 403 -25.97 15.56 -0.09
C THR A 403 -26.00 17.10 -0.09
N ARG A 404 -25.00 17.77 -0.67
CA ARG A 404 -25.00 19.23 -0.86
C ARG A 404 -26.11 19.69 -1.78
N ALA A 405 -26.26 19.04 -2.93
CA ALA A 405 -27.38 19.31 -3.84
C ALA A 405 -28.74 19.10 -3.15
N GLY A 406 -28.84 18.12 -2.24
CA GLY A 406 -30.04 17.93 -1.40
C GLY A 406 -30.33 19.09 -0.43
N VAL A 407 -29.30 19.80 0.07
CA VAL A 407 -29.47 21.02 0.87
C VAL A 407 -29.92 22.19 0.00
N GLU A 408 -29.39 22.31 -1.21
CA GLU A 408 -29.79 23.33 -2.20
C GLU A 408 -31.24 23.12 -2.64
N ALA A 409 -31.63 21.87 -2.95
CA ALA A 409 -33.02 21.52 -3.27
C ALA A 409 -33.99 21.87 -2.12
N GLN A 410 -33.60 21.62 -0.88
CA GLN A 410 -34.41 22.02 0.27
C GLN A 410 -34.42 23.55 0.48
N GLY A 411 -33.37 24.25 0.05
CA GLY A 411 -33.37 25.72 -0.03
C GLY A 411 -34.39 26.27 -1.01
N ALA A 412 -34.46 25.64 -2.20
CA ALA A 412 -35.45 25.97 -3.21
C ALA A 412 -36.91 25.65 -2.71
N ALA A 413 -37.08 24.54 -1.97
CA ALA A 413 -38.40 24.23 -1.34
C ALA A 413 -38.85 25.32 -0.36
N VAL A 414 -37.94 25.95 0.38
CA VAL A 414 -38.28 27.12 1.21
C VAL A 414 -38.75 28.29 0.38
N GLN A 415 -38.20 28.50 -0.83
CA GLN A 415 -38.67 29.55 -1.75
C GLN A 415 -40.06 29.24 -2.30
N VAL A 416 -40.37 27.98 -2.60
CA VAL A 416 -41.71 27.53 -3.04
C VAL A 416 -42.73 27.87 -1.96
N GLU A 417 -42.51 27.44 -0.72
CA GLU A 417 -43.44 27.74 0.41
C GLU A 417 -43.55 29.26 0.68
N ARG A 418 -42.51 30.02 0.42
CA ARG A 418 -42.56 31.48 0.51
C ARG A 418 -43.34 32.13 -0.61
N ALA A 419 -43.35 31.49 -1.78
CA ALA A 419 -44.05 32.03 -2.96
C ALA A 419 -45.57 32.07 -2.75
N ASP A 420 -46.12 31.22 -1.88
CA ASP A 420 -47.57 31.21 -1.57
C ASP A 420 -48.04 32.53 -0.93
N PHE A 421 -47.10 33.28 -0.29
CA PHE A 421 -47.37 34.60 0.28
C PHE A 421 -47.09 35.76 -0.69
N LEU A 422 -46.58 35.47 -1.89
CA LEU A 422 -46.32 36.48 -2.91
C LEU A 422 -47.48 36.59 -3.90
N PRO A 423 -47.68 37.75 -4.54
CA PRO A 423 -48.72 37.88 -5.55
C PRO A 423 -48.52 36.87 -6.71
N GLN A 424 -49.57 36.10 -6.96
CA GLN A 424 -49.67 35.17 -8.09
C GLN A 424 -50.41 35.86 -9.22
N VAL A 425 -49.74 36.20 -10.32
CA VAL A 425 -50.34 36.84 -11.47
C VAL A 425 -50.53 35.80 -12.57
N ARG A 426 -51.75 35.68 -13.08
CA ARG A 426 -52.07 34.78 -14.19
C ARG A 426 -52.72 35.56 -15.31
N ALA A 427 -52.25 35.40 -16.52
CA ALA A 427 -52.91 35.84 -17.74
C ALA A 427 -53.70 34.65 -18.30
N GLN A 428 -54.92 34.88 -18.73
CA GLN A 428 -55.80 33.91 -19.40
C GLN A 428 -56.39 34.49 -20.65
N ALA A 429 -56.51 33.71 -21.67
CA ALA A 429 -57.23 34.04 -22.87
C ALA A 429 -58.14 32.84 -23.23
N GLY A 430 -59.33 33.11 -23.66
CA GLY A 430 -60.29 32.09 -24.01
C GLY A 430 -61.16 32.54 -25.15
N ALA A 431 -61.53 31.62 -26.03
CA ALA A 431 -62.55 31.82 -27.03
C ALA A 431 -63.68 30.84 -26.74
N ARG A 432 -64.90 31.29 -26.82
CA ARG A 432 -66.14 30.52 -26.55
C ARG A 432 -67.13 30.68 -27.69
N THR A 433 -67.77 29.60 -28.08
CA THR A 433 -68.92 29.57 -28.93
C THR A 433 -70.05 28.87 -28.18
N VAL A 434 -71.22 29.44 -28.23
CA VAL A 434 -72.40 28.85 -27.64
C VAL A 434 -73.47 28.64 -28.74
N ALA A 435 -74.52 27.82 -28.47
CA ALA A 435 -75.60 27.60 -29.38
C ALA A 435 -76.34 28.93 -29.71
N GLU A 436 -76.76 29.08 -30.94
CA GLU A 436 -77.38 30.31 -31.41
C GLU A 436 -78.61 30.64 -30.61
N GLU A 437 -79.48 29.66 -30.29
CA GLU A 437 -80.65 29.79 -29.48
C GLU A 437 -80.34 30.27 -28.05
N GLN A 438 -79.27 29.77 -27.48
CA GLN A 438 -78.84 30.17 -26.12
C GLN A 438 -78.34 31.62 -26.15
N ALA A 439 -77.64 32.00 -27.21
CA ALA A 439 -77.08 33.35 -27.38
C ALA A 439 -78.27 34.33 -27.62
N ALA A 440 -79.17 33.99 -28.48
CA ALA A 440 -80.38 34.81 -28.77
C ALA A 440 -81.26 35.01 -27.50
N ALA A 441 -81.48 33.94 -26.69
CA ALA A 441 -82.24 34.01 -25.44
C ALA A 441 -81.53 34.81 -24.33
N SER A 442 -80.25 35.17 -24.48
CA SER A 442 -79.46 35.92 -23.48
C SER A 442 -79.73 37.44 -23.46
N PHE A 443 -80.53 37.96 -24.36
CA PHE A 443 -80.91 39.38 -24.46
C PHE A 443 -79.68 40.32 -24.46
N GLY A 444 -78.59 39.97 -25.16
CA GLY A 444 -77.36 40.75 -25.25
C GLY A 444 -76.31 40.44 -24.16
N ALA A 445 -76.65 39.59 -23.21
CA ALA A 445 -75.73 39.27 -22.13
C ALA A 445 -74.61 38.26 -22.53
N GLN A 446 -74.89 37.40 -23.56
CA GLN A 446 -73.97 36.36 -24.01
C GLN A 446 -73.94 36.29 -25.54
N PRO A 447 -72.88 36.75 -26.20
CA PRO A 447 -72.74 36.62 -27.64
C PRO A 447 -72.46 35.17 -28.06
N GLN A 448 -72.96 34.78 -29.26
CA GLN A 448 -72.73 33.44 -29.80
C GLN A 448 -71.29 33.07 -29.92
N ARG A 449 -70.42 34.02 -30.26
CA ARG A 449 -68.98 33.88 -30.32
C ARG A 449 -68.36 35.00 -29.54
N SER A 450 -67.43 34.62 -28.62
CA SER A 450 -66.68 35.64 -27.89
C SER A 450 -65.27 35.18 -27.69
N ALA A 451 -64.35 36.12 -27.75
CA ALA A 451 -62.95 35.95 -27.29
C ALA A 451 -62.66 36.97 -26.17
N SER A 452 -62.12 36.49 -25.10
CA SER A 452 -61.78 37.30 -23.92
C SER A 452 -60.37 37.09 -23.46
N GLY A 453 -59.74 38.13 -22.98
CA GLY A 453 -58.47 38.09 -22.28
C GLY A 453 -58.63 38.62 -20.86
N GLY A 454 -57.86 38.05 -19.91
CA GLY A 454 -57.93 38.53 -18.54
C GLY A 454 -56.63 38.34 -17.76
N LEU A 455 -56.51 39.16 -16.75
CA LEU A 455 -55.44 39.04 -15.74
C LEU A 455 -56.14 38.75 -14.40
N SER A 456 -55.56 37.79 -13.67
CA SER A 456 -55.96 37.52 -12.28
C SER A 456 -54.73 37.62 -11.38
N VAL A 457 -54.87 38.34 -10.29
CA VAL A 457 -53.89 38.43 -9.21
C VAL A 457 -54.49 37.81 -7.97
N SER A 458 -53.78 36.86 -7.36
CA SER A 458 -54.16 36.31 -6.07
C SER A 458 -52.99 36.32 -5.14
N GLN A 459 -53.21 36.70 -3.89
CA GLN A 459 -52.18 36.71 -2.86
C GLN A 459 -52.75 36.22 -1.54
N MET A 460 -52.10 35.22 -0.93
CA MET A 460 -52.38 34.81 0.46
C MET A 460 -51.75 35.82 1.39
N LEU A 461 -52.55 36.54 2.16
CA LEU A 461 -52.07 37.53 3.11
C LEU A 461 -51.77 36.89 4.47
N TYR A 462 -52.61 35.93 4.88
CA TYR A 462 -52.43 35.17 6.09
C TYR A 462 -53.08 33.81 5.98
N SER A 463 -52.28 32.76 6.27
CA SER A 463 -52.75 31.37 6.41
C SER A 463 -51.93 30.70 7.52
N PRO A 464 -52.55 30.20 8.57
CA PRO A 464 -51.86 29.49 9.66
C PRO A 464 -51.16 28.23 9.17
N SER A 465 -51.76 27.51 8.22
CA SER A 465 -51.20 26.29 7.60
C SER A 465 -49.95 26.62 6.81
N ASP A 466 -49.98 27.59 5.93
CA ASP A 466 -48.88 27.92 5.04
C ASP A 466 -47.75 28.59 5.82
N HIS A 467 -48.06 29.38 6.85
CA HIS A 467 -47.04 29.92 7.76
C HIS A 467 -46.34 28.81 8.55
N ALA A 468 -47.06 27.80 9.01
CA ALA A 468 -46.49 26.63 9.65
C ALA A 468 -45.61 25.79 8.68
N GLU A 469 -46.07 25.60 7.41
CA GLU A 469 -45.32 24.91 6.38
C GLU A 469 -44.01 25.66 6.00
N LEU A 470 -44.08 26.98 5.79
CA LEU A 470 -42.87 27.80 5.56
C LEU A 470 -41.88 27.66 6.69
N THR A 471 -42.37 27.73 7.94
CA THR A 471 -41.50 27.57 9.12
C THR A 471 -40.93 26.15 9.22
N ALA A 472 -41.77 25.14 8.94
CA ALA A 472 -41.35 23.74 8.88
C ALA A 472 -40.32 23.50 7.76
N ALA A 473 -40.48 24.09 6.57
CA ALA A 473 -39.53 24.00 5.46
C ALA A 473 -38.16 24.61 5.83
N LYS A 474 -38.15 25.76 6.52
CA LYS A 474 -36.91 26.35 7.07
C LYS A 474 -36.23 25.40 8.05
N ARG A 475 -36.96 24.74 8.94
CA ARG A 475 -36.40 23.74 9.89
C ARG A 475 -35.93 22.48 9.18
N ARG A 476 -36.64 22.01 8.13
CA ARG A 476 -36.19 20.89 7.29
C ARG A 476 -34.88 21.21 6.58
N ARG A 477 -34.71 22.45 6.07
CA ARG A 477 -33.44 22.91 5.50
C ARG A 477 -32.31 22.87 6.53
N ALA A 478 -32.53 23.32 7.77
CA ALA A 478 -31.54 23.23 8.84
C ALA A 478 -31.16 21.77 9.12
N ALA A 479 -32.16 20.86 9.23
CA ALA A 479 -31.92 19.44 9.42
C ALA A 479 -31.08 18.82 8.27
N ARG A 480 -31.28 19.25 7.02
CA ARG A 480 -30.48 18.80 5.87
C ARG A 480 -29.06 19.34 5.94
N THR A 481 -28.85 20.55 6.44
CA THR A 481 -27.50 21.10 6.69
C THR A 481 -26.75 20.28 7.73
N ASP A 482 -27.41 19.92 8.83
CA ASP A 482 -26.81 19.07 9.87
C ASP A 482 -26.54 17.65 9.36
N ALA A 483 -27.41 17.10 8.51
CA ALA A 483 -27.17 15.84 7.82
C ALA A 483 -25.96 15.92 6.88
N LEU A 484 -25.71 17.05 6.21
CA LEU A 484 -24.49 17.27 5.41
C LEU A 484 -23.25 17.32 6.31
N ASN A 485 -23.31 17.98 7.46
CA ASN A 485 -22.19 18.01 8.41
C ASN A 485 -21.89 16.62 8.98
N ARG A 486 -22.90 15.81 9.24
CA ARG A 486 -22.74 14.39 9.57
C ARG A 486 -22.06 13.62 8.43
N ALA A 487 -22.58 13.74 7.21
CA ALA A 487 -22.01 13.07 6.04
C ALA A 487 -20.53 13.43 5.81
N ARG A 488 -20.14 14.69 6.07
CA ARG A 488 -18.73 15.12 6.03
C ARG A 488 -17.86 14.36 7.04
N LYS A 489 -18.34 14.24 8.30
CA LYS A 489 -17.64 13.47 9.35
C LYS A 489 -17.55 11.98 8.97
N ASP A 490 -18.63 11.39 8.45
CA ASP A 490 -18.69 9.99 8.03
C ASP A 490 -17.74 9.71 6.86
N VAL A 491 -17.63 10.60 5.87
CA VAL A 491 -16.70 10.47 4.75
C VAL A 491 -15.26 10.65 5.22
N ALA A 492 -14.99 11.60 6.11
CA ALA A 492 -13.67 11.78 6.71
C ALA A 492 -13.20 10.50 7.41
N LEU A 493 -14.07 9.89 8.22
CA LEU A 493 -13.80 8.62 8.89
C LEU A 493 -13.55 7.48 7.89
N ARG A 494 -14.44 7.29 6.91
CA ARG A 494 -14.29 6.25 5.87
C ARG A 494 -13.01 6.41 5.05
N ALA A 495 -12.60 7.65 4.74
CA ALA A 495 -11.36 7.92 4.03
C ALA A 495 -10.15 7.53 4.89
N GLY A 496 -10.17 7.85 6.18
CA GLY A 496 -9.15 7.45 7.15
C GLY A 496 -9.07 5.94 7.31
N GLU A 497 -10.21 5.28 7.54
CA GLU A 497 -10.29 3.81 7.66
C GLU A 497 -9.80 3.10 6.40
N ALA A 498 -10.21 3.55 5.21
CA ALA A 498 -9.76 2.98 3.94
C ALA A 498 -8.26 3.17 3.71
N TYR A 499 -7.70 4.31 4.14
CA TYR A 499 -6.27 4.58 4.09
C TYR A 499 -5.48 3.61 5.00
N VAL A 500 -5.89 3.49 6.26
CA VAL A 500 -5.26 2.58 7.24
C VAL A 500 -5.39 1.12 6.80
N ALA A 501 -6.56 0.72 6.28
CA ALA A 501 -6.78 -0.63 5.75
C ALA A 501 -5.83 -0.93 4.57
N ALA A 502 -5.57 0.04 3.69
CA ALA A 502 -4.63 -0.13 2.59
C ALA A 502 -3.16 -0.20 3.08
N LEU A 503 -2.79 0.55 4.12
CA LEU A 503 -1.48 0.43 4.77
C LEU A 503 -1.31 -0.93 5.45
N ARG A 504 -2.31 -1.38 6.21
CA ARG A 504 -2.30 -2.70 6.86
C ARG A 504 -2.14 -3.82 5.83
N ALA A 505 -2.91 -3.79 4.74
CA ALA A 505 -2.78 -4.78 3.67
C ALA A 505 -1.36 -4.77 3.07
N ARG A 506 -0.73 -3.58 2.89
CA ARG A 506 0.64 -3.44 2.42
C ARG A 506 1.64 -4.06 3.40
N SER A 507 1.45 -3.83 4.70
CA SER A 507 2.30 -4.40 5.75
C SER A 507 2.21 -5.93 5.75
N VAL A 508 1.00 -6.49 5.76
CA VAL A 508 0.78 -7.94 5.67
C VAL A 508 1.44 -8.53 4.42
N ALA A 509 1.31 -7.86 3.26
CA ALA A 509 1.97 -8.32 2.04
C ALA A 509 3.51 -8.23 2.11
N ALA A 510 4.08 -7.33 2.90
CA ALA A 510 5.52 -7.29 3.16
C ALA A 510 5.94 -8.46 4.04
N THR A 511 5.22 -8.73 5.12
CA THR A 511 5.47 -9.88 6.01
C THR A 511 5.38 -11.21 5.25
N GLN A 512 4.35 -11.41 4.40
CA GLN A 512 4.25 -12.64 3.61
C GLN A 512 5.39 -12.81 2.61
N ARG A 513 5.98 -11.71 2.10
CA ARG A 513 7.19 -11.80 1.27
C ARG A 513 8.41 -12.22 2.08
N GLN A 514 8.56 -11.72 3.30
CA GLN A 514 9.63 -12.14 4.21
C GLN A 514 9.49 -13.63 4.56
N ASN A 515 8.27 -14.09 4.87
CA ASN A 515 7.99 -15.51 5.12
C ASN A 515 8.35 -16.38 3.91
N LEU A 516 8.04 -15.94 2.69
CA LEU A 516 8.42 -16.64 1.48
C LEU A 516 9.96 -16.68 1.30
N SER A 517 10.67 -15.60 1.66
CA SER A 517 12.14 -15.58 1.62
C SER A 517 12.72 -16.61 2.59
N LEU A 518 12.24 -16.59 3.84
CA LEU A 518 12.65 -17.52 4.88
C LEU A 518 12.37 -18.98 4.48
N ALA A 519 11.17 -19.28 3.97
CA ALA A 519 10.83 -20.62 3.52
C ALA A 519 11.75 -21.12 2.39
N ARG A 520 12.22 -20.22 1.50
CA ARG A 520 13.18 -20.54 0.45
C ARG A 520 14.58 -20.80 1.00
N GLU A 521 15.03 -20.00 1.95
CA GLU A 521 16.30 -20.18 2.63
C GLU A 521 16.35 -21.52 3.34
N ASN A 522 15.28 -21.88 4.07
CA ASN A 522 15.13 -23.16 4.73
C ASN A 522 15.13 -24.32 3.71
N LEU A 523 14.45 -24.19 2.58
CA LEU A 523 14.50 -25.18 1.51
C LEU A 523 15.90 -25.34 0.91
N ALA A 524 16.65 -24.26 0.73
CA ALA A 524 18.01 -24.30 0.23
C ALA A 524 18.93 -25.01 1.22
N LEU A 525 18.83 -24.69 2.52
CA LEU A 525 19.56 -25.37 3.59
C LEU A 525 19.24 -26.86 3.67
N ALA A 526 17.94 -27.22 3.58
CA ALA A 526 17.51 -28.61 3.55
C ALA A 526 18.08 -29.39 2.36
N ARG A 527 18.15 -28.78 1.18
CA ARG A 527 18.78 -29.38 0.01
C ARG A 527 20.28 -29.65 0.21
N SER A 528 21.00 -28.67 0.72
CA SER A 528 22.42 -28.81 1.03
C SER A 528 22.70 -29.92 2.03
N ARG A 529 21.88 -30.02 3.10
CA ARG A 529 21.98 -31.11 4.09
C ARG A 529 21.65 -32.48 3.53
N ARG A 530 20.70 -32.55 2.60
CA ARG A 530 20.40 -33.80 1.88
C ARG A 530 21.57 -34.22 1.01
N GLU A 531 22.19 -33.29 0.29
CA GLU A 531 23.40 -33.55 -0.50
C GLU A 531 24.57 -34.05 0.37
N ALA A 532 24.63 -33.57 1.62
CA ALA A 532 25.59 -34.05 2.64
C ALA A 532 25.14 -35.35 3.36
N GLY A 533 24.01 -35.96 2.97
CA GLY A 533 23.50 -37.19 3.58
C GLY A 533 22.87 -37.03 4.97
N GLN A 534 22.74 -35.81 5.48
CA GLN A 534 22.27 -35.54 6.87
C GLN A 534 20.76 -35.62 7.04
N ILE A 535 19.97 -35.43 6.00
CA ILE A 535 18.50 -35.48 6.04
C ILE A 535 17.90 -36.25 4.87
N GLY A 536 16.74 -36.86 5.10
CA GLY A 536 16.02 -37.63 4.09
C GLY A 536 15.22 -36.78 3.09
N ARG A 537 14.77 -37.39 1.98
CA ARG A 537 13.93 -36.77 0.95
C ARG A 537 12.64 -36.17 1.49
N ARG A 538 12.03 -36.78 2.53
CA ARG A 538 10.78 -36.33 3.13
C ARG A 538 10.90 -34.92 3.70
N ALA A 539 12.01 -34.56 4.36
CA ALA A 539 12.26 -33.23 4.90
C ALA A 539 12.30 -32.15 3.78
N VAL A 540 13.00 -32.46 2.66
CA VAL A 540 13.05 -31.53 1.53
C VAL A 540 11.68 -31.30 0.91
N LEU A 541 10.84 -32.35 0.82
CA LEU A 541 9.47 -32.23 0.31
C LEU A 541 8.59 -31.36 1.21
N ARG A 542 8.74 -31.44 2.54
CA ARG A 542 8.05 -30.56 3.50
C ARG A 542 8.38 -29.09 3.25
N PHE A 543 9.67 -28.75 3.17
CA PHE A 543 10.07 -27.37 2.88
C PHE A 543 9.60 -26.89 1.50
N ARG A 544 9.55 -27.80 0.51
CA ARG A 544 8.97 -27.45 -0.79
C ARG A 544 7.48 -27.13 -0.71
N THR A 545 6.71 -27.87 0.08
CA THR A 545 5.29 -27.58 0.35
C THR A 545 5.14 -26.22 1.06
N GLN A 546 5.97 -25.94 2.07
CA GLN A 546 5.97 -24.66 2.77
C GLN A 546 6.25 -23.47 1.83
N VAL A 547 7.20 -23.60 0.91
CA VAL A 547 7.45 -22.57 -0.12
C VAL A 547 6.21 -22.37 -1.00
N THR A 548 5.49 -23.44 -1.37
CA THR A 548 4.27 -23.33 -2.19
C THR A 548 3.16 -22.60 -1.43
N GLN A 549 2.95 -22.93 -0.16
CA GLN A 549 1.98 -22.26 0.72
C GLN A 549 2.34 -20.77 0.91
N ALA A 550 3.62 -20.47 1.17
CA ALA A 550 4.07 -19.09 1.30
C ALA A 550 3.91 -18.28 0.00
N ARG A 551 4.09 -18.91 -1.18
CA ARG A 551 3.79 -18.28 -2.48
C ARG A 551 2.31 -17.93 -2.61
N GLN A 552 1.43 -18.85 -2.26
CA GLN A 552 -0.01 -18.62 -2.28
C GLN A 552 -0.40 -17.46 -1.35
N ALA A 553 0.11 -17.45 -0.11
CA ALA A 553 -0.14 -16.38 0.85
C ALA A 553 0.32 -14.99 0.32
N VAL A 554 1.45 -14.92 -0.38
CA VAL A 554 1.90 -13.67 -1.03
C VAL A 554 0.94 -13.23 -2.14
N LEU A 555 0.42 -14.17 -2.95
CA LEU A 555 -0.55 -13.85 -4.02
C LEU A 555 -1.84 -13.26 -3.44
N GLU A 556 -2.37 -13.90 -2.40
CA GLU A 556 -3.59 -13.47 -1.68
C GLU A 556 -3.36 -12.10 -1.03
N ALA A 557 -2.26 -11.91 -0.32
CA ALA A 557 -1.94 -10.64 0.32
C ALA A 557 -1.77 -9.49 -0.72
N ARG A 558 -1.17 -9.76 -1.88
CA ARG A 558 -1.09 -8.79 -2.98
C ARG A 558 -2.47 -8.44 -3.55
N ALA A 559 -3.37 -9.43 -3.66
CA ALA A 559 -4.75 -9.19 -4.09
C ALA A 559 -5.47 -8.27 -3.09
N GLN A 560 -5.30 -8.50 -1.78
CA GLN A 560 -5.87 -7.66 -0.72
C GLN A 560 -5.34 -6.21 -0.78
N VAL A 561 -4.06 -6.00 -1.09
CA VAL A 561 -3.53 -4.64 -1.32
C VAL A 561 -4.25 -3.94 -2.47
N ARG A 562 -4.49 -4.64 -3.60
CA ARG A 562 -5.21 -4.06 -4.74
C ARG A 562 -6.65 -3.71 -4.36
N VAL A 563 -7.36 -4.63 -3.70
CA VAL A 563 -8.74 -4.42 -3.23
C VAL A 563 -8.83 -3.24 -2.28
N ALA A 564 -7.93 -3.15 -1.28
CA ALA A 564 -7.92 -2.05 -0.32
C ALA A 564 -7.63 -0.70 -1.00
N LYS A 565 -6.69 -0.65 -1.95
CA LYS A 565 -6.42 0.56 -2.75
C LYS A 565 -7.61 0.96 -3.62
N THR A 566 -8.32 0.01 -4.22
CA THR A 566 -9.53 0.26 -5.02
C THR A 566 -10.64 0.86 -4.16
N ARG A 567 -10.84 0.33 -2.94
CA ARG A 567 -11.79 0.90 -1.96
C ARG A 567 -11.43 2.34 -1.60
N LEU A 568 -10.15 2.62 -1.34
CA LEU A 568 -9.67 3.97 -1.06
C LEU A 568 -9.91 4.91 -2.24
N LYS A 569 -9.56 4.51 -3.48
CA LYS A 569 -9.78 5.31 -4.68
C LYS A 569 -11.25 5.68 -4.85
N ARG A 570 -12.17 4.75 -4.62
CA ARG A 570 -13.62 5.01 -4.65
C ARG A 570 -14.05 6.10 -3.66
N VAL A 571 -13.51 6.07 -2.43
CA VAL A 571 -13.83 7.10 -1.42
C VAL A 571 -13.29 8.47 -1.81
N LEU A 572 -12.14 8.49 -2.51
CA LEU A 572 -11.45 9.70 -2.95
C LEU A 572 -11.92 10.23 -4.31
N ASP A 573 -12.89 9.58 -4.95
CA ASP A 573 -13.35 9.87 -6.32
C ASP A 573 -12.18 9.89 -7.33
N ARG A 574 -11.29 8.88 -7.25
CA ARG A 574 -10.19 8.71 -8.19
C ARG A 574 -10.49 7.60 -9.21
N PRO A 575 -10.02 7.71 -10.45
CA PRO A 575 -10.09 6.62 -11.41
C PRO A 575 -9.49 5.34 -10.85
N LEU A 576 -10.16 4.21 -11.04
CA LEU A 576 -9.75 2.94 -10.43
C LEU A 576 -8.42 2.41 -11.00
N GLY A 577 -8.06 2.82 -12.24
CA GLY A 577 -6.80 2.48 -12.91
C GLY A 577 -5.57 3.25 -12.40
N ASP A 578 -5.76 4.42 -11.76
CA ASP A 578 -4.66 5.28 -11.34
C ASP A 578 -3.65 4.58 -10.42
N ALA A 579 -2.38 4.92 -10.57
CA ALA A 579 -1.37 4.51 -9.60
C ALA A 579 -1.57 5.26 -8.27
N LEU A 580 -1.64 4.52 -7.15
CA LEU A 580 -1.79 5.10 -5.82
C LEU A 580 -0.63 4.67 -4.92
N ARG A 581 0.18 5.64 -4.52
CA ARG A 581 1.23 5.47 -3.49
C ARG A 581 0.75 6.04 -2.18
N LEU A 582 1.00 5.32 -1.09
CA LEU A 582 0.63 5.73 0.27
C LEU A 582 1.89 5.98 1.07
N ALA A 583 1.97 7.12 1.72
CA ALA A 583 2.99 7.37 2.74
C ALA A 583 2.73 6.47 3.96
N SER A 584 3.78 6.04 4.64
CA SER A 584 3.65 5.37 5.93
C SER A 584 3.14 6.36 6.98
N LEU A 585 2.36 5.87 7.95
CA LEU A 585 2.03 6.65 9.13
C LEU A 585 3.27 6.77 10.02
N SER A 586 3.52 7.96 10.51
CA SER A 586 4.60 8.24 11.47
C SER A 586 3.99 8.45 12.86
N PRO A 587 4.65 8.01 13.94
CA PRO A 587 4.24 8.36 15.30
C PRO A 587 4.16 9.88 15.53
N ARG A 588 4.86 10.67 14.70
CA ARG A 588 4.83 12.15 14.72
C ARG A 588 3.62 12.76 14.00
N ASP A 589 2.81 11.96 13.31
CA ASP A 589 1.56 12.47 12.73
C ASP A 589 0.64 12.96 13.85
N SER A 590 0.15 14.19 13.73
CA SER A 590 -0.59 14.91 14.78
C SER A 590 -1.77 14.13 15.37
N ILE A 591 -2.44 13.33 14.55
CA ILE A 591 -3.56 12.47 14.98
C ILE A 591 -3.07 11.33 15.88
N LEU A 592 -1.97 10.66 15.53
CA LEU A 592 -1.42 9.57 16.34
C LEU A 592 -0.85 10.11 17.65
N ALA A 593 -0.11 11.20 17.59
CA ALA A 593 0.45 11.86 18.79
C ALA A 593 -0.64 12.32 19.76
N LEU A 594 -1.77 12.87 19.27
CA LEU A 594 -2.90 13.25 20.11
C LEU A 594 -3.55 12.02 20.76
N THR A 595 -3.77 10.98 19.97
CA THR A 595 -4.37 9.72 20.45
C THR A 595 -3.49 9.04 21.47
N GLU A 596 -2.18 8.99 21.24
CA GLU A 596 -1.21 8.44 22.17
C GLU A 596 -1.23 9.18 23.52
N ARG A 597 -1.19 10.51 23.52
CA ARG A 597 -1.29 11.31 24.75
C ARG A 597 -2.58 11.05 25.53
N LEU A 598 -3.71 10.94 24.83
CA LEU A 598 -5.00 10.67 25.44
C LEU A 598 -5.02 9.28 26.11
N PHE A 599 -4.60 8.23 25.40
CA PHE A 599 -4.62 6.89 25.94
C PHE A 599 -3.51 6.64 26.95
N ALA A 600 -2.31 7.19 26.78
CA ALA A 600 -1.23 7.11 27.76
C ALA A 600 -1.67 7.65 29.14
N ARG A 601 -2.46 8.74 29.15
CA ARG A 601 -2.97 9.34 30.39
C ARG A 601 -4.14 8.58 31.00
N HIS A 602 -5.01 7.97 30.21
CA HIS A 602 -6.32 7.49 30.65
C HIS A 602 -6.58 5.99 30.45
N ALA A 603 -5.72 5.25 29.73
CA ALA A 603 -5.92 3.82 29.50
C ALA A 603 -5.61 2.97 30.73
N HIS A 604 -4.75 3.44 31.63
CA HIS A 604 -4.34 2.69 32.81
C HIS A 604 -5.34 2.87 33.97
N GLY A 605 -5.85 1.76 34.49
CA GLY A 605 -6.80 1.73 35.61
C GLY A 605 -8.28 1.79 35.19
N ALA A 606 -9.10 0.93 35.78
CA ALA A 606 -10.53 0.81 35.45
C ALA A 606 -11.34 2.09 35.70
N GLY A 607 -10.99 2.86 36.74
CA GLY A 607 -11.65 4.14 37.05
C GLY A 607 -11.36 5.23 36.00
N ALA A 608 -10.12 5.32 35.52
CA ALA A 608 -9.72 6.29 34.51
C ALA A 608 -10.39 5.98 33.14
N ARG A 609 -10.45 4.70 32.76
CA ARG A 609 -11.17 4.25 31.55
C ARG A 609 -12.66 4.58 31.59
N ARG A 610 -13.33 4.31 32.72
CA ARG A 610 -14.75 4.67 32.88
C ARG A 610 -14.99 6.17 32.77
N ARG A 611 -14.11 7.01 33.37
CA ARG A 611 -14.19 8.48 33.22
C ARG A 611 -13.97 8.90 31.77
N LEU A 612 -12.96 8.37 31.10
CA LEU A 612 -12.70 8.66 29.68
C LEU A 612 -13.93 8.31 28.82
N GLY A 613 -14.49 7.12 28.97
CA GLY A 613 -15.68 6.69 28.24
C GLY A 613 -16.91 7.57 28.51
N ARG A 614 -17.07 8.07 29.74
CA ARG A 614 -18.15 8.99 30.11
C ARG A 614 -17.97 10.34 29.43
N VAL A 615 -16.81 10.98 29.56
CA VAL A 615 -16.51 12.28 28.96
C VAL A 615 -16.64 12.23 27.43
N LEU A 616 -16.10 11.20 26.80
CA LEU A 616 -16.23 11.03 25.34
C LEU A 616 -17.68 10.79 24.90
N ALA A 617 -18.48 10.10 25.73
CA ALA A 617 -19.90 9.90 25.45
C ALA A 617 -20.70 11.20 25.61
N GLU A 618 -20.47 11.97 26.64
CA GLU A 618 -21.12 13.27 26.89
C GLU A 618 -20.79 14.26 25.79
N GLU A 619 -19.51 14.43 25.46
CA GLU A 619 -19.05 15.33 24.39
C GLU A 619 -19.51 14.84 23.00
N GLY A 620 -19.45 13.54 22.75
CA GLY A 620 -19.91 12.97 21.49
C GLY A 620 -21.42 13.09 21.27
N LEU A 621 -22.22 13.00 22.34
CA LEU A 621 -23.68 13.16 22.27
C LEU A 621 -24.10 14.62 22.11
N SER A 622 -23.44 15.57 22.80
CA SER A 622 -23.74 17.01 22.69
C SER A 622 -23.44 17.55 21.29
N ASN A 623 -22.36 17.07 20.67
CA ASN A 623 -21.89 17.54 19.35
C ASN A 623 -22.28 16.59 18.19
N ALA A 624 -23.30 15.74 18.39
CA ALA A 624 -23.74 14.78 17.37
C ALA A 624 -24.63 15.41 16.30
N PRO A 625 -24.18 15.60 15.03
CA PRO A 625 -25.01 16.17 13.98
C PRO A 625 -26.25 15.32 13.69
N ALA A 626 -26.19 14.02 13.99
CA ALA A 626 -27.32 13.11 13.83
C ALA A 626 -28.46 13.44 14.79
N LEU A 627 -28.15 13.83 16.03
CA LEU A 627 -29.15 14.26 17.02
C LEU A 627 -29.68 15.66 16.69
N GLN A 628 -28.77 16.58 16.30
CA GLN A 628 -29.15 17.94 15.87
C GLN A 628 -30.11 17.91 14.67
N ALA A 629 -29.86 17.05 13.69
CA ALA A 629 -30.78 16.87 12.55
C ALA A 629 -32.14 16.35 12.98
N LEU A 630 -32.21 15.42 13.96
CA LEU A 630 -33.47 14.94 14.51
C LEU A 630 -34.20 16.01 15.33
N ASP A 631 -33.46 16.82 16.08
CA ASP A 631 -34.03 17.96 16.82
C ASP A 631 -34.66 19.00 15.87
N ALA A 632 -33.98 19.30 14.76
CA ALA A 632 -34.51 20.17 13.72
C ALA A 632 -35.78 19.56 13.04
N GLN A 633 -35.81 18.24 12.83
CA GLN A 633 -37.00 17.56 12.32
C GLN A 633 -38.15 17.58 13.33
N ILE A 634 -37.90 17.37 14.61
CA ILE A 634 -38.89 17.48 15.67
C ILE A 634 -39.47 18.90 15.69
N ALA A 635 -38.59 19.92 15.63
CA ALA A 635 -39.03 21.31 15.59
C ALA A 635 -39.88 21.61 14.35
N ALA A 636 -39.58 21.05 13.19
CA ALA A 636 -40.38 21.17 11.98
C ALA A 636 -41.79 20.51 12.17
N ALA A 637 -41.81 19.29 12.70
CA ALA A 637 -43.08 18.58 12.97
C ALA A 637 -43.93 19.30 14.02
N GLN A 638 -43.34 19.92 15.01
CA GLN A 638 -44.02 20.76 16.02
C GLN A 638 -44.66 22.00 15.39
N GLN A 639 -44.04 22.61 14.37
CA GLN A 639 -44.65 23.72 13.63
C GLN A 639 -45.87 23.23 12.84
N GLY A 640 -45.77 22.08 12.15
CA GLY A 640 -46.92 21.46 11.48
C GLY A 640 -48.05 21.17 12.45
N LEU A 641 -47.77 20.66 13.66
CA LEU A 641 -48.78 20.45 14.69
C LEU A 641 -49.42 21.77 15.19
N ARG A 642 -48.63 22.84 15.30
CA ARG A 642 -49.16 24.18 15.66
C ARG A 642 -50.08 24.69 14.57
N GLY A 643 -49.67 24.64 13.30
CA GLY A 643 -50.53 25.05 12.18
C GLY A 643 -51.83 24.25 12.10
N ALA A 644 -51.76 22.93 12.27
CA ALA A 644 -52.93 22.08 12.34
C ALA A 644 -53.90 22.46 13.48
N ARG A 645 -53.41 22.85 14.64
CA ARG A 645 -54.22 23.35 15.77
C ARG A 645 -54.78 24.75 15.50
N GLN A 646 -53.99 25.65 14.91
CA GLN A 646 -54.42 27.00 14.59
C GLN A 646 -55.55 27.02 13.55
N SER A 647 -55.59 26.05 12.66
CA SER A 647 -56.67 25.93 11.65
C SER A 647 -58.08 25.81 12.24
N TYR A 648 -58.26 25.55 13.54
CA TYR A 648 -59.58 25.53 14.20
C TYR A 648 -60.18 26.90 14.44
N TRP A 649 -59.34 27.91 14.66
CA TRP A 649 -59.79 29.24 15.09
C TRP A 649 -59.22 30.42 14.30
N ALA A 650 -58.13 30.20 13.60
CA ALA A 650 -57.50 31.25 12.83
C ALA A 650 -57.98 31.23 11.38
N PRO A 651 -58.59 32.32 10.87
CA PRO A 651 -59.08 32.40 9.49
C PRO A 651 -57.91 32.54 8.49
N GLU A 652 -58.20 32.22 7.24
CA GLU A 652 -57.32 32.52 6.09
C GLU A 652 -57.78 33.85 5.48
N LEU A 653 -56.81 34.70 5.16
CA LEU A 653 -57.01 36.00 4.54
C LEU A 653 -56.33 36.02 3.17
N SER A 654 -57.10 36.24 2.12
CA SER A 654 -56.57 36.37 0.76
C SER A 654 -57.08 37.62 0.03
N LEU A 655 -56.19 38.17 -0.78
CA LEU A 655 -56.51 39.24 -1.74
C LEU A 655 -56.70 38.62 -3.13
N ARG A 656 -57.74 39.02 -3.85
CA ARG A 656 -57.95 38.59 -5.22
C ARG A 656 -58.39 39.78 -6.07
N GLY A 657 -57.68 39.94 -7.21
CA GLY A 657 -58.05 40.90 -8.23
C GLY A 657 -58.22 40.19 -9.57
N THR A 658 -59.25 40.58 -10.32
CA THR A 658 -59.44 40.13 -11.69
C THR A 658 -59.69 41.30 -12.62
N LEU A 659 -59.12 41.26 -13.77
CA LEU A 659 -59.36 42.16 -14.91
C LEU A 659 -59.73 41.26 -16.10
N ASN A 660 -60.91 41.44 -16.67
CA ASN A 660 -61.34 40.71 -17.85
C ASN A 660 -61.77 41.68 -18.93
N SER A 661 -61.32 41.48 -20.15
CA SER A 661 -61.69 42.27 -21.32
C SER A 661 -62.16 41.32 -22.43
N ARG A 662 -63.31 41.64 -22.98
CA ARG A 662 -63.76 41.04 -24.23
C ARG A 662 -63.09 41.70 -25.39
N VAL A 663 -62.51 40.91 -26.26
CA VAL A 663 -61.70 41.39 -27.38
C VAL A 663 -62.47 41.26 -28.69
N LEU A 664 -63.32 40.24 -28.79
CA LEU A 664 -64.07 39.93 -29.96
C LEU A 664 -65.50 39.40 -29.51
N GLU A 665 -66.51 39.91 -30.19
CA GLU A 665 -67.90 39.44 -30.05
C GLU A 665 -68.52 39.30 -31.45
N GLY A 666 -69.36 38.30 -31.63
CA GLY A 666 -70.11 38.08 -32.88
C GLY A 666 -71.15 37.05 -32.83
N GLY A 667 -72.10 37.08 -33.79
CA GLY A 667 -73.19 36.17 -33.92
C GLY A 667 -74.47 36.61 -33.14
N ALA A 668 -75.39 35.69 -32.95
CA ALA A 668 -76.62 35.97 -32.20
C ALA A 668 -76.26 36.42 -30.77
N GLY A 669 -77.20 37.22 -30.15
CA GLY A 669 -77.01 37.71 -28.78
C GLY A 669 -76.03 38.91 -28.66
N THR A 670 -75.63 39.55 -29.79
CA THR A 670 -74.83 40.80 -29.77
C THR A 670 -75.72 42.04 -29.87
N GLN A 671 -76.96 41.92 -30.20
CA GLN A 671 -77.91 43.03 -30.32
C GLN A 671 -78.54 43.39 -28.98
N SER A 672 -78.51 44.68 -28.62
CA SER A 672 -79.25 45.19 -27.47
C SER A 672 -80.74 45.16 -27.76
N LEU A 673 -81.51 44.63 -26.82
CA LEU A 673 -83.01 44.68 -26.92
C LEU A 673 -83.46 46.11 -26.77
N SER A 674 -83.94 46.72 -27.85
CA SER A 674 -84.65 47.94 -27.77
C SER A 674 -86.12 47.63 -27.52
N LEU A 675 -86.62 47.88 -26.30
CA LEU A 675 -88.02 47.74 -25.99
C LEU A 675 -88.81 48.92 -26.59
N PRO A 676 -89.84 48.64 -27.48
CA PRO A 676 -90.64 49.71 -27.95
C PRO A 676 -91.45 50.30 -26.76
N ASN A 677 -91.35 51.61 -26.52
CA ASN A 677 -91.95 52.38 -25.43
C ASN A 677 -91.21 52.53 -24.11
N VAL A 678 -89.98 52.09 -24.00
CA VAL A 678 -89.09 52.47 -22.88
C VAL A 678 -87.84 53.09 -23.46
N GLY A 679 -87.74 54.40 -23.30
CA GLY A 679 -86.61 55.21 -23.88
C GLY A 679 -85.28 54.90 -23.24
N GLY A 680 -84.74 53.76 -23.57
CA GLY A 680 -83.41 53.34 -23.16
C GLY A 680 -83.20 51.84 -23.35
N GLY A 681 -82.29 51.40 -24.16
CA GLY A 681 -81.83 50.01 -24.27
C GLY A 681 -81.25 49.54 -22.95
N LEU A 682 -81.37 48.26 -22.66
CA LEU A 682 -80.64 47.66 -21.52
C LEU A 682 -79.19 47.93 -21.62
N PRO A 683 -78.55 48.44 -20.57
CA PRO A 683 -77.09 48.73 -20.60
C PRO A 683 -76.31 47.45 -20.87
N GLN A 684 -75.55 47.48 -21.95
CA GLN A 684 -74.57 46.39 -22.21
C GLN A 684 -73.52 46.34 -21.18
N PRO A 685 -73.09 45.13 -20.75
CA PRO A 685 -71.95 44.99 -19.85
C PRO A 685 -70.70 45.61 -20.49
N PRO A 686 -69.90 46.37 -19.74
CA PRO A 686 -68.71 47.01 -20.27
C PRO A 686 -67.79 45.94 -20.85
N GLU A 687 -67.02 46.26 -21.91
CA GLU A 687 -66.07 45.39 -22.56
C GLU A 687 -64.96 44.98 -21.59
N THR A 688 -64.60 45.86 -20.65
CA THR A 688 -63.61 45.59 -19.63
C THR A 688 -64.25 45.68 -18.25
N THR A 689 -64.09 44.56 -17.50
CA THR A 689 -64.55 44.44 -16.13
C THR A 689 -63.37 44.15 -15.20
N TRP A 690 -63.42 44.75 -14.03
CA TRP A 690 -62.42 44.43 -13.00
C TRP A 690 -63.08 44.34 -11.63
N ASN A 691 -62.53 43.53 -10.79
CA ASN A 691 -62.87 43.49 -9.37
C ASN A 691 -61.62 43.26 -8.50
N VAL A 692 -61.60 43.82 -7.32
CA VAL A 692 -60.61 43.57 -6.26
C VAL A 692 -61.36 43.32 -4.98
N GLY A 693 -61.03 42.25 -4.30
CA GLY A 693 -61.69 41.87 -3.05
C GLY A 693 -60.70 41.19 -2.08
N VAL A 694 -60.96 41.39 -0.83
CA VAL A 694 -60.30 40.67 0.28
C VAL A 694 -61.32 39.63 0.79
N SER A 695 -60.90 38.38 0.89
CA SER A 695 -61.72 37.30 1.44
C SER A 695 -61.13 36.78 2.74
N LEU A 696 -61.95 36.67 3.74
CA LEU A 696 -61.71 36.03 5.02
C LEU A 696 -62.48 34.71 5.07
N SER A 697 -61.78 33.59 5.23
CA SER A 697 -62.36 32.27 5.25
C SER A 697 -62.00 31.52 6.52
N LEU A 698 -63.00 31.05 7.23
CA LEU A 698 -62.82 30.17 8.39
C LEU A 698 -63.76 28.98 8.24
N PRO A 699 -63.25 27.81 7.85
CA PRO A 699 -64.07 26.60 7.74
C PRO A 699 -64.58 26.20 9.14
N LEU A 700 -65.91 26.14 9.35
CA LEU A 700 -66.45 25.78 10.67
C LEU A 700 -66.52 24.27 10.89
N PHE A 701 -66.86 23.50 9.87
CA PHE A 701 -66.91 22.03 9.91
C PHE A 701 -66.24 21.43 8.66
N THR A 702 -65.40 20.43 8.84
CA THR A 702 -64.61 19.79 7.77
C THR A 702 -64.74 18.27 7.77
N GLY A 703 -65.80 17.70 8.34
CA GLY A 703 -65.98 16.25 8.40
C GLY A 703 -64.89 15.51 9.16
N LEU A 704 -64.48 16.02 10.33
CA LEU A 704 -63.42 15.48 11.20
C LEU A 704 -62.01 15.46 10.58
N ARG A 705 -61.81 16.05 9.40
CA ARG A 705 -60.49 16.13 8.73
C ARG A 705 -59.45 16.83 9.61
N ARG A 706 -59.83 17.86 10.33
CA ARG A 706 -58.92 18.61 11.22
C ARG A 706 -58.45 17.75 12.38
N ASP A 707 -59.37 16.99 12.99
CA ASP A 707 -59.03 16.07 14.11
C ASP A 707 -58.01 15.04 13.65
N GLY A 708 -58.25 14.39 12.51
CA GLY A 708 -57.33 13.44 11.89
C GLY A 708 -55.97 14.09 11.53
N THR A 709 -55.96 15.36 11.09
CA THR A 709 -54.72 16.09 10.78
C THR A 709 -53.91 16.38 12.05
N VAL A 710 -54.55 16.81 13.12
CA VAL A 710 -53.90 17.05 14.43
C VAL A 710 -53.36 15.76 15.04
N GLU A 711 -54.16 14.68 15.02
CA GLU A 711 -53.71 13.38 15.55
C GLU A 711 -52.51 12.83 14.74
N ARG A 712 -52.56 12.92 13.41
CA ARG A 712 -51.42 12.54 12.56
C ARG A 712 -50.16 13.37 12.89
N ALA A 713 -50.31 14.69 13.04
CA ALA A 713 -49.17 15.56 13.38
C ALA A 713 -48.63 15.29 14.79
N ARG A 714 -49.49 14.96 15.75
CA ARG A 714 -49.11 14.55 17.12
C ARG A 714 -48.32 13.24 17.10
N ALA A 715 -48.85 12.23 16.38
CA ALA A 715 -48.17 10.94 16.24
C ALA A 715 -46.81 11.08 15.56
N GLU A 716 -46.65 11.97 14.57
CA GLU A 716 -45.38 12.23 13.90
C GLU A 716 -44.35 12.82 14.85
N VAL A 717 -44.74 13.78 15.70
CA VAL A 717 -43.84 14.32 16.76
C VAL A 717 -43.41 13.22 17.73
N GLN A 718 -44.32 12.35 18.17
CA GLN A 718 -43.97 11.22 19.05
C GLN A 718 -43.03 10.24 18.36
N ARG A 719 -43.27 9.89 17.10
CA ARG A 719 -42.42 9.03 16.29
C ARG A 719 -40.98 9.57 16.20
N LEU A 720 -40.82 10.86 15.93
CA LEU A 720 -39.54 11.52 15.84
C LEU A 720 -38.80 11.58 17.18
N ARG A 721 -39.51 11.81 18.28
CA ARG A 721 -38.98 11.75 19.64
C ARG A 721 -38.42 10.37 20.00
N ALA A 722 -39.19 9.32 19.68
CA ALA A 722 -38.79 7.93 19.88
C ALA A 722 -37.53 7.59 19.05
N ARG A 723 -37.50 8.03 17.77
CA ARG A 723 -36.29 7.89 16.92
C ARG A 723 -35.08 8.60 17.50
N ARG A 724 -35.25 9.81 18.02
CA ARG A 724 -34.17 10.56 18.68
C ARG A 724 -33.64 9.82 19.89
N HIS A 725 -34.52 9.27 20.73
CA HIS A 725 -34.12 8.49 21.89
C HIS A 725 -33.30 7.26 21.47
N SER A 726 -33.81 6.48 20.53
CA SER A 726 -33.09 5.31 19.98
C SER A 726 -31.75 5.68 19.35
N ALA A 727 -31.67 6.79 18.61
CA ALA A 727 -30.42 7.25 18.03
C ALA A 727 -29.40 7.66 19.10
N ARG A 728 -29.84 8.34 20.19
CA ARG A 728 -29.00 8.71 21.33
C ARG A 728 -28.41 7.48 22.02
N THR A 729 -29.25 6.46 22.27
CA THR A 729 -28.84 5.22 22.94
C THR A 729 -27.81 4.46 22.09
N ARG A 730 -28.06 4.29 20.78
CA ARG A 730 -27.12 3.65 19.86
C ARG A 730 -25.79 4.40 19.80
N LEU A 731 -25.84 5.72 19.72
CA LEU A 731 -24.61 6.52 19.64
C LEU A 731 -23.80 6.41 20.94
N ALA A 732 -24.46 6.43 22.12
CA ALA A 732 -23.81 6.23 23.40
C ALA A 732 -23.15 4.84 23.50
N GLU A 733 -23.83 3.79 23.05
CA GLU A 733 -23.30 2.44 22.96
C GLU A 733 -22.07 2.40 22.04
N GLN A 734 -22.18 2.94 20.82
CA GLN A 734 -21.08 2.97 19.86
C GLN A 734 -19.86 3.69 20.41
N ILE A 735 -20.02 4.85 21.05
CA ILE A 735 -18.90 5.61 21.63
C ILE A 735 -18.21 4.77 22.70
N ARG A 736 -18.98 4.17 23.62
CA ARG A 736 -18.44 3.33 24.69
C ARG A 736 -17.71 2.11 24.13
N SER A 737 -18.33 1.37 23.24
CA SER A 737 -17.74 0.18 22.60
C SER A 737 -16.45 0.53 21.84
N ARG A 738 -16.45 1.61 21.07
CA ARG A 738 -15.23 2.06 20.36
C ARG A 738 -14.13 2.54 21.31
N THR A 739 -14.49 3.16 22.42
CA THR A 739 -13.51 3.57 23.45
C THR A 739 -12.85 2.36 24.09
N GLU A 740 -13.63 1.32 24.46
CA GLU A 740 -13.07 0.07 25.00
C GLU A 740 -12.20 -0.66 23.99
N GLN A 741 -12.65 -0.79 22.72
CA GLN A 741 -11.84 -1.40 21.65
C GLN A 741 -10.53 -0.64 21.41
N ALA A 742 -10.57 0.68 21.39
CA ALA A 742 -9.38 1.51 21.20
C ALA A 742 -8.42 1.40 22.40
N THR A 743 -8.95 1.35 23.63
CA THR A 743 -8.17 1.15 24.84
C THR A 743 -7.48 -0.22 24.84
N ALA A 744 -8.22 -1.29 24.52
CA ALA A 744 -7.68 -2.63 24.42
C ALA A 744 -6.58 -2.72 23.35
N SER A 745 -6.81 -2.10 22.18
CA SER A 745 -5.81 -2.03 21.10
C SER A 745 -4.55 -1.27 21.52
N TYR A 746 -4.70 -0.18 22.26
CA TYR A 746 -3.56 0.60 22.76
C TYR A 746 -2.72 -0.17 23.78
N LEU A 747 -3.37 -0.84 24.73
CA LEU A 747 -2.68 -1.67 25.72
C LEU A 747 -2.02 -2.89 25.08
N GLY A 748 -2.69 -3.52 24.11
CA GLY A 748 -2.16 -4.67 23.38
C GLY A 748 -0.97 -4.35 22.47
N LEU A 749 -0.68 -3.06 22.18
CA LEU A 749 0.45 -2.70 21.32
C LEU A 749 1.80 -3.09 21.95
N ARG A 750 1.98 -2.81 23.25
CA ARG A 750 3.21 -3.16 23.99
C ARG A 750 3.41 -4.67 24.06
N GLU A 751 2.33 -5.41 24.33
CA GLU A 751 2.37 -6.88 24.33
C GLU A 751 2.74 -7.46 22.97
N ALA A 752 2.21 -6.87 21.91
CA ALA A 752 2.56 -7.26 20.54
C ALA A 752 4.04 -6.97 20.19
N GLU A 753 4.58 -5.83 20.65
CA GLU A 753 6.00 -5.49 20.49
C GLU A 753 6.89 -6.47 21.26
N ALA A 754 6.56 -6.79 22.52
CA ALA A 754 7.28 -7.75 23.33
C ALA A 754 7.23 -9.16 22.70
N ALA A 755 6.06 -9.60 22.25
CA ALA A 755 5.89 -10.89 21.58
C ALA A 755 6.71 -10.97 20.28
N THR A 756 6.80 -9.87 19.52
CA THR A 756 7.63 -9.81 18.30
C THR A 756 9.12 -10.00 18.64
N GLY A 757 9.63 -9.28 19.64
CA GLY A 757 11.02 -9.42 20.09
C GLY A 757 11.34 -10.85 20.53
N THR A 758 10.48 -11.45 21.36
CA THR A 758 10.66 -12.86 21.81
C THR A 758 10.62 -13.84 20.63
N ALA A 759 9.71 -13.63 19.66
CA ALA A 759 9.63 -14.48 18.46
C ALA A 759 10.87 -14.36 17.57
N GLU A 760 11.44 -13.15 17.42
CA GLU A 760 12.68 -12.93 16.67
C GLU A 760 13.87 -13.62 17.35
N GLU A 761 14.01 -13.51 18.67
CA GLU A 761 15.03 -14.21 19.44
C GLU A 761 14.87 -15.74 19.33
N THR A 762 13.64 -16.25 19.47
CA THR A 762 13.35 -17.69 19.34
C THR A 762 13.73 -18.19 17.95
N LEU A 763 13.35 -17.46 16.89
CA LEU A 763 13.70 -17.82 15.52
C LEU A 763 15.23 -17.87 15.31
N ALA A 764 15.96 -16.88 15.85
CA ALA A 764 17.43 -16.85 15.76
C ALA A 764 18.05 -18.05 16.45
N LEU A 765 17.57 -18.40 17.65
CA LEU A 765 18.05 -19.57 18.42
C LEU A 765 17.76 -20.89 17.69
N VAL A 766 16.53 -21.06 17.19
CA VAL A 766 16.16 -22.27 16.44
C VAL A 766 16.96 -22.41 15.16
N GLN A 767 17.18 -21.31 14.43
CA GLN A 767 18.01 -21.33 13.24
C GLN A 767 19.48 -21.69 13.57
N GLN A 768 20.02 -21.16 14.66
CA GLN A 768 21.36 -21.49 15.12
C GLN A 768 21.46 -22.96 15.52
N SER A 769 20.54 -23.46 16.32
CA SER A 769 20.47 -24.87 16.76
C SER A 769 20.28 -25.82 15.56
N TYR A 770 19.42 -25.45 14.63
CA TYR A 770 19.25 -26.21 13.39
C TYR A 770 20.52 -26.22 12.54
N THR A 771 21.23 -25.11 12.40
CA THR A 771 22.50 -25.04 11.65
C THR A 771 23.62 -25.83 12.32
N ALA A 772 23.62 -25.90 13.65
CA ALA A 772 24.54 -26.70 14.44
C ALA A 772 24.19 -28.22 14.44
N GLY A 773 23.04 -28.62 13.92
CA GLY A 773 22.60 -30.00 13.84
C GLY A 773 21.94 -30.53 15.14
N VAL A 774 21.66 -29.66 16.10
CA VAL A 774 21.07 -30.00 17.41
C VAL A 774 19.54 -29.99 17.35
N ALA A 775 18.93 -29.07 16.59
CA ALA A 775 17.49 -28.99 16.41
C ALA A 775 17.01 -29.77 15.18
N ASP A 776 15.81 -30.37 15.28
CA ASP A 776 15.21 -31.10 14.16
C ASP A 776 14.54 -30.13 13.15
N VAL A 777 14.23 -30.68 12.00
CA VAL A 777 13.44 -30.00 10.93
C VAL A 777 12.09 -29.50 11.44
N LEU A 778 11.49 -30.19 12.41
CA LEU A 778 10.20 -29.83 12.98
C LEU A 778 10.26 -28.54 13.79
N ASP A 779 11.38 -28.27 14.45
CA ASP A 779 11.58 -27.05 15.26
C ASP A 779 11.71 -25.78 14.39
N LEU A 780 12.08 -25.95 13.11
CA LEU A 780 12.25 -24.86 12.17
C LEU A 780 10.98 -24.56 11.34
N ILE A 781 10.00 -25.45 11.33
CA ILE A 781 8.75 -25.33 10.59
C ILE A 781 7.62 -24.75 11.46
#